data_fb061b0c1abdfb900b831947c75b0fca
#
_entry.id   fb061b0c1abdfb900b831947c75b0fca
#
_cell.length_a   1.000
_cell.length_b   1.000
_cell.length_c   1.000
_cell.angle_alpha   90.00
_cell.angle_beta   90.00
_cell.angle_gamma   90.00
#
_symmetry.space_group_name_H-M   'P 1'
#
loop_
_entity.id
_entity.type
_entity.pdbx_description
1 polymer ?
#
loop_
_entity_poly.entity_id
_entity_poly.type
_entity_poly.pdbx_seq_one_letter_code
_entity_poly.pdbx_strand_id
1 'polypeptide(L)'
;MAEPSSSVRIHLVPTFHYDLAYLMSFEEYLPRLRHIFTEELNIMEKSPEYTYMFEQALLVKLFRRLCPEHLEDLRKLVSSGRIEVTGPYVQTDNNIPSGESLVRNAVLARRIIEETGGSTKTAWMGDVFGQNAQTPQIARLCGYEYLQFSRGLSREGVKPVFFWEALDGTRLLTYCGEYGGVQFTQSVEENLRRIRAVVEKLLGSSAAGEALLPSGGDWAVPTQNTPETVRRWNQENVLKIFFSTATGFFESVAGKKVGLQAVKGDMNPVMRGTYSSRIRLKIRNRQVENLLTTAEKLSTICSLMGAEYPREKLEEAWEKVLLNQFHDVICGSCVDTVFEQALQWYAESERVASRIIDESLEYLSARIDSSRGEGRAILVFNPLGFDRRDVVKLRVTFVKPGVRAVRVFDDEGREVPVQLAEEKYYGEEPPPHLPVSAEIEFREEPAEPGYTRVEKNSSRRVEARDLREAVVMFIAEVPALGYRVFHMQEASGEQKYSSSLRVSGNVLENSFHRIVFNEDGTIRSIVDKETGLEYVDQEKPFANNLLLQIDRGDLYTIMPMLDPRDPLPMLVREKLAQLAREFHLEDLKLWDYVESRNMPVKIEVLEEGPVRATVRVSGVLRFWVGISIAFTQLIHLYDGLKRIDFETRLTPSGKQYRVRVCFPTSIRNGKIRHETPFGHVERPEGEYPAQNWIDYSDDEKGLCLVNCGLPGNNVVDNVAIISLLRSVAFEYKGVSEKGFEENVPHSFKYSLIPFKKGDPDYQPWNHGAEPNNTLVAKTVSKSSGPLPPRHSFLRTEPSSIVLSSLTREDGHTLVRVYEAKGVKTPCRIWVTLPFKRATEVDCLNRETGSRVEALSETVSLELNAFQIKTVRLW
;
A
#
# COMPACT_ATOMS: atom_id res chain seq x y z
N MET A 1 -36.66 -30.54 -22.26
CA MET A 1 -36.72 -29.13 -21.83
C MET A 1 -37.42 -29.11 -20.49
N ALA A 2 -36.70 -28.78 -19.41
CA ALA A 2 -37.33 -28.62 -18.10
C ALA A 2 -38.26 -27.42 -18.15
N GLU A 3 -39.47 -27.52 -17.63
CA GLU A 3 -40.39 -26.39 -17.47
C GLU A 3 -39.66 -25.22 -16.76
N PRO A 4 -39.71 -23.98 -17.22
CA PRO A 4 -39.12 -22.86 -16.53
C PRO A 4 -39.79 -22.75 -15.17
N SER A 5 -39.05 -22.96 -14.10
CA SER A 5 -39.53 -22.85 -12.73
C SER A 5 -40.16 -21.46 -12.55
N SER A 6 -41.46 -21.39 -12.40
CA SER A 6 -42.30 -20.19 -12.24
C SER A 6 -42.02 -19.40 -10.95
N SER A 7 -40.86 -19.60 -10.33
CA SER A 7 -40.54 -19.12 -8.98
C SER A 7 -39.31 -18.20 -8.87
N VAL A 8 -38.60 -17.87 -9.96
CA VAL A 8 -37.46 -16.94 -9.87
C VAL A 8 -37.95 -15.50 -9.87
N ARG A 9 -37.49 -14.72 -8.89
CA ARG A 9 -37.72 -13.28 -8.79
C ARG A 9 -36.48 -12.52 -9.23
N ILE A 10 -36.66 -11.48 -10.03
CA ILE A 10 -35.55 -10.67 -10.53
C ILE A 10 -35.53 -9.32 -9.78
N HIS A 11 -34.48 -9.11 -9.01
CA HIS A 11 -34.18 -7.86 -8.31
C HIS A 11 -33.50 -6.89 -9.28
N LEU A 12 -34.23 -5.89 -9.77
CA LEU A 12 -33.64 -4.81 -10.55
C LEU A 12 -33.09 -3.75 -9.59
N VAL A 13 -31.82 -3.51 -9.67
CA VAL A 13 -31.11 -2.49 -8.85
C VAL A 13 -30.60 -1.39 -9.78
N PRO A 14 -31.37 -0.29 -9.97
CA PRO A 14 -30.89 0.86 -10.72
C PRO A 14 -29.72 1.53 -10.02
N THR A 15 -28.67 1.79 -10.80
CA THR A 15 -27.42 2.38 -10.30
C THR A 15 -26.65 3.01 -11.47
N PHE A 16 -25.45 3.48 -11.23
CA PHE A 16 -24.45 3.79 -12.24
C PHE A 16 -23.06 3.59 -11.66
N HIS A 17 -22.12 3.22 -12.49
CA HIS A 17 -20.72 3.19 -12.08
C HIS A 17 -20.13 4.58 -12.22
N TYR A 18 -19.52 5.06 -11.13
CA TYR A 18 -18.90 6.38 -11.06
C TYR A 18 -17.38 6.26 -11.04
N ASP A 19 -16.75 6.42 -12.21
CA ASP A 19 -15.32 6.63 -12.27
C ASP A 19 -15.01 8.05 -11.80
N LEU A 20 -14.47 8.13 -10.58
CA LEU A 20 -14.11 9.38 -9.88
C LEU A 20 -13.17 10.26 -10.72
N ALA A 21 -12.16 9.62 -11.32
CA ALA A 21 -11.12 10.24 -12.13
C ALA A 21 -10.45 9.16 -12.98
N TYR A 22 -10.73 9.12 -14.26
CA TYR A 22 -10.26 8.09 -15.20
C TYR A 22 -9.91 8.71 -16.56
N LEU A 23 -10.89 8.85 -17.47
CA LEU A 23 -10.71 9.45 -18.82
C LEU A 23 -10.81 10.97 -18.80
N MET A 24 -11.24 11.54 -17.71
CA MET A 24 -11.32 12.96 -17.42
C MET A 24 -10.93 13.19 -15.96
N SER A 25 -10.54 14.41 -15.62
CA SER A 25 -10.26 14.81 -14.25
C SER A 25 -11.52 14.79 -13.38
N PHE A 26 -11.33 14.79 -12.08
CA PHE A 26 -12.41 14.85 -11.10
C PHE A 26 -13.40 16.02 -11.36
N GLU A 27 -12.89 17.20 -11.67
CA GLU A 27 -13.73 18.39 -11.90
C GLU A 27 -14.48 18.32 -13.24
N GLU A 28 -13.90 17.72 -14.28
CA GLU A 28 -14.53 17.60 -15.59
C GLU A 28 -15.76 16.67 -15.59
N TYR A 29 -15.80 15.73 -14.65
CA TYR A 29 -16.95 14.82 -14.51
C TYR A 29 -18.15 15.43 -13.78
N LEU A 30 -17.98 16.49 -12.97
CA LEU A 30 -19.01 17.02 -12.09
C LEU A 30 -20.29 17.50 -12.81
N PRO A 31 -20.22 18.16 -13.98
CA PRO A 31 -21.46 18.57 -14.71
C PRO A 31 -22.33 17.39 -15.09
N ARG A 32 -21.71 16.29 -15.55
CA ARG A 32 -22.46 15.07 -15.90
C ARG A 32 -23.07 14.41 -14.67
N LEU A 33 -22.34 14.39 -13.57
CA LEU A 33 -22.82 13.86 -12.31
C LEU A 33 -24.04 14.62 -11.79
N ARG A 34 -24.04 15.96 -11.87
CA ARG A 34 -25.19 16.78 -11.53
C ARG A 34 -26.42 16.41 -12.37
N HIS A 35 -26.21 16.19 -13.68
CA HIS A 35 -27.30 15.76 -14.58
C HIS A 35 -27.87 14.39 -14.17
N ILE A 36 -27.00 13.41 -13.81
CA ILE A 36 -27.44 12.11 -13.33
C ILE A 36 -28.31 12.27 -12.07
N PHE A 37 -27.88 13.04 -11.08
CA PHE A 37 -28.63 13.28 -9.85
C PHE A 37 -29.99 13.95 -10.12
N THR A 38 -30.05 14.91 -11.06
CA THR A 38 -31.29 15.58 -11.40
C THR A 38 -32.29 14.62 -12.08
N GLU A 39 -31.81 13.79 -13.01
CA GLU A 39 -32.68 12.82 -13.70
C GLU A 39 -33.19 11.74 -12.75
N GLU A 40 -32.37 11.30 -11.81
CA GLU A 40 -32.76 10.37 -10.76
C GLU A 40 -33.88 10.92 -9.89
N LEU A 41 -33.72 12.12 -9.35
CA LEU A 41 -34.77 12.78 -8.53
C LEU A 41 -36.08 12.92 -9.29
N ASN A 42 -36.03 13.31 -10.58
CA ASN A 42 -37.20 13.41 -11.46
C ASN A 42 -37.96 12.08 -11.63
N ILE A 43 -37.23 10.95 -11.68
CA ILE A 43 -37.85 9.61 -11.72
C ILE A 43 -38.48 9.26 -10.41
N MET A 44 -37.75 9.49 -9.30
CA MET A 44 -38.19 9.15 -7.94
C MET A 44 -39.41 9.95 -7.50
N GLU A 45 -39.55 11.20 -7.94
CA GLU A 45 -40.76 12.02 -7.70
C GLU A 45 -41.99 11.41 -8.38
N LYS A 46 -41.88 10.93 -9.63
CA LYS A 46 -42.99 10.41 -10.45
C LYS A 46 -43.33 8.94 -10.18
N SER A 47 -42.41 8.17 -9.61
CA SER A 47 -42.51 6.71 -9.45
C SER A 47 -42.13 6.28 -8.03
N PRO A 48 -43.13 6.18 -7.12
CA PRO A 48 -42.88 5.81 -5.72
C PRO A 48 -42.25 4.42 -5.53
N GLU A 49 -42.48 3.51 -6.49
CA GLU A 49 -41.91 2.14 -6.50
C GLU A 49 -40.43 2.09 -6.89
N TYR A 50 -39.90 3.15 -7.48
CA TYR A 50 -38.54 3.20 -7.98
C TYR A 50 -37.55 3.34 -6.86
N THR A 51 -36.51 2.49 -6.84
CA THR A 51 -35.35 2.56 -5.95
C THR A 51 -34.09 2.88 -6.73
N TYR A 52 -33.06 3.38 -6.04
CA TYR A 52 -31.78 3.67 -6.65
C TYR A 52 -30.63 3.33 -5.70
N MET A 53 -29.43 3.10 -6.25
CA MET A 53 -28.26 2.80 -5.45
C MET A 53 -27.11 3.74 -5.79
N PHE A 54 -26.56 4.40 -4.77
CA PHE A 54 -25.24 5.04 -4.82
C PHE A 54 -24.19 4.01 -4.44
N GLU A 55 -23.38 3.60 -5.38
CA GLU A 55 -22.40 2.52 -5.17
C GLU A 55 -21.17 2.92 -4.33
N GLN A 56 -20.99 4.21 -4.04
CA GLN A 56 -19.89 4.79 -3.27
C GLN A 56 -20.42 5.92 -2.39
N ALA A 57 -19.97 5.96 -1.12
CA ALA A 57 -20.43 7.00 -0.20
C ALA A 57 -19.92 8.41 -0.57
N LEU A 58 -18.86 8.52 -1.38
CA LEU A 58 -18.41 9.79 -1.97
C LEU A 58 -19.52 10.51 -2.71
N LEU A 59 -20.42 9.79 -3.37
CA LEU A 59 -21.54 10.37 -4.13
C LEU A 59 -22.44 11.26 -3.26
N VAL A 60 -22.60 10.95 -1.98
CA VAL A 60 -23.33 11.81 -1.02
C VAL A 60 -22.63 13.16 -0.82
N LYS A 61 -21.29 13.16 -0.67
CA LYS A 61 -20.54 14.43 -0.55
C LYS A 61 -20.64 15.25 -1.84
N LEU A 62 -20.57 14.60 -2.98
CA LEU A 62 -20.72 15.26 -4.28
C LEU A 62 -22.14 15.76 -4.51
N PHE A 63 -23.16 15.02 -4.09
CA PHE A 63 -24.55 15.48 -4.12
C PHE A 63 -24.74 16.75 -3.28
N ARG A 64 -24.21 16.79 -2.06
CA ARG A 64 -24.22 17.98 -1.17
C ARG A 64 -23.58 19.20 -1.85
N ARG A 65 -22.52 18.99 -2.65
CA ARG A 65 -21.81 20.04 -3.39
C ARG A 65 -22.58 20.51 -4.63
N LEU A 66 -23.18 19.59 -5.39
CA LEU A 66 -23.74 19.85 -6.72
C LEU A 66 -25.23 20.19 -6.71
N CYS A 67 -25.99 19.65 -5.74
CA CYS A 67 -27.43 19.80 -5.62
C CYS A 67 -27.83 20.16 -4.18
N PRO A 68 -27.23 21.23 -3.57
CA PRO A 68 -27.51 21.60 -2.18
C PRO A 68 -28.99 21.90 -1.93
N GLU A 69 -29.72 22.35 -2.96
CA GLU A 69 -31.15 22.63 -2.94
C GLU A 69 -32.03 21.38 -2.70
N HIS A 70 -31.52 20.18 -3.00
CA HIS A 70 -32.22 18.89 -2.84
C HIS A 70 -31.70 18.04 -1.68
N LEU A 71 -30.93 18.62 -0.77
CA LEU A 71 -30.31 17.84 0.31
C LEU A 71 -31.34 17.17 1.24
N GLU A 72 -32.45 17.84 1.55
CA GLU A 72 -33.53 17.27 2.36
C GLU A 72 -34.30 16.17 1.63
N ASP A 73 -34.42 16.26 0.30
CA ASP A 73 -35.02 15.20 -0.52
C ASP A 73 -34.11 13.96 -0.51
N LEU A 74 -32.80 14.13 -0.67
CA LEU A 74 -31.85 13.03 -0.53
C LEU A 74 -31.97 12.34 0.83
N ARG A 75 -32.01 13.11 1.93
CA ARG A 75 -32.17 12.53 3.29
C ARG A 75 -33.45 11.73 3.46
N LYS A 76 -34.58 12.23 2.95
CA LYS A 76 -35.87 11.50 2.96
C LYS A 76 -35.79 10.20 2.16
N LEU A 77 -35.20 10.25 0.96
CA LEU A 77 -35.09 9.09 0.08
C LEU A 77 -34.15 8.03 0.67
N VAL A 78 -33.04 8.45 1.28
CA VAL A 78 -32.11 7.55 1.96
C VAL A 78 -32.74 6.95 3.23
N SER A 79 -33.38 7.76 4.08
CA SER A 79 -34.01 7.28 5.31
C SER A 79 -35.20 6.35 5.08
N SER A 80 -35.93 6.53 3.95
CA SER A 80 -37.01 5.63 3.54
C SER A 80 -36.53 4.33 2.86
N GLY A 81 -35.21 4.19 2.61
CA GLY A 81 -34.61 3.05 1.90
C GLY A 81 -34.88 3.06 0.38
N ARG A 82 -35.42 4.14 -0.19
CA ARG A 82 -35.58 4.28 -1.64
C ARG A 82 -34.24 4.56 -2.35
N ILE A 83 -33.32 5.28 -1.70
CA ILE A 83 -31.92 5.34 -2.10
C ILE A 83 -31.09 4.53 -1.11
N GLU A 84 -30.42 3.48 -1.57
CA GLU A 84 -29.38 2.80 -0.81
C GLU A 84 -28.03 3.41 -1.14
N VAL A 85 -27.30 3.89 -0.14
CA VAL A 85 -25.91 4.27 -0.27
C VAL A 85 -25.06 3.11 0.22
N THR A 86 -24.35 2.44 -0.68
CA THR A 86 -23.46 1.33 -0.30
C THR A 86 -22.07 1.85 0.05
N GLY A 87 -21.24 1.01 0.68
CA GLY A 87 -19.81 1.27 0.86
C GLY A 87 -18.99 0.59 -0.24
N PRO A 88 -17.74 0.95 -0.37
CA PRO A 88 -16.90 1.84 0.47
C PRO A 88 -17.05 3.35 0.16
N TYR A 89 -16.16 4.18 0.74
CA TYR A 89 -16.13 5.63 0.42
C TYR A 89 -15.81 5.85 -1.05
N VAL A 90 -14.73 5.21 -1.54
CA VAL A 90 -14.43 5.05 -2.98
C VAL A 90 -14.12 3.59 -3.27
N GLN A 91 -14.40 3.12 -4.47
CA GLN A 91 -14.07 1.77 -4.92
C GLN A 91 -12.57 1.66 -5.20
N THR A 92 -11.80 1.31 -4.17
CA THR A 92 -10.35 1.17 -4.23
C THR A 92 -9.92 -0.20 -4.74
N ASP A 93 -8.74 -0.31 -5.38
CA ASP A 93 -8.10 -1.62 -5.51
C ASP A 93 -7.78 -2.18 -4.11
N ASN A 94 -8.16 -3.44 -3.83
CA ASN A 94 -8.02 -4.00 -2.48
C ASN A 94 -6.65 -4.66 -2.22
N ASN A 95 -5.72 -4.65 -3.17
CA ASN A 95 -4.40 -5.27 -3.01
C ASN A 95 -3.28 -4.26 -2.75
N ILE A 96 -3.34 -3.06 -3.39
CA ILE A 96 -2.26 -2.08 -3.35
C ILE A 96 -2.28 -1.25 -2.06
N PRO A 97 -3.43 -0.69 -1.61
CA PRO A 97 -3.52 0.04 -0.34
C PRO A 97 -3.23 -0.84 0.86
N SER A 98 -2.79 -0.22 1.96
CA SER A 98 -2.60 -0.90 3.24
C SER A 98 -3.94 -1.33 3.87
N GLY A 99 -3.90 -2.31 4.77
CA GLY A 99 -5.09 -2.72 5.52
C GLY A 99 -5.74 -1.55 6.28
N GLU A 100 -4.93 -0.64 6.83
CA GLU A 100 -5.44 0.55 7.52
C GLU A 100 -6.15 1.54 6.57
N SER A 101 -5.69 1.68 5.33
CA SER A 101 -6.41 2.46 4.31
C SER A 101 -7.77 1.87 3.99
N LEU A 102 -7.85 0.54 3.83
CA LEU A 102 -9.11 -0.16 3.57
C LEU A 102 -10.11 0.02 4.72
N VAL A 103 -9.65 -0.08 5.96
CA VAL A 103 -10.49 0.21 7.14
C VAL A 103 -10.98 1.66 7.13
N ARG A 104 -10.10 2.65 6.90
CA ARG A 104 -10.48 4.07 6.86
C ARG A 104 -11.47 4.37 5.76
N ASN A 105 -11.27 3.78 4.58
CA ASN A 105 -12.19 3.90 3.45
C ASN A 105 -13.61 3.42 3.83
N ALA A 106 -13.71 2.28 4.50
CA ALA A 106 -14.98 1.72 4.96
C ALA A 106 -15.61 2.52 6.12
N VAL A 107 -14.80 2.95 7.09
CA VAL A 107 -15.26 3.76 8.25
C VAL A 107 -15.77 5.12 7.81
N LEU A 108 -15.07 5.81 6.90
CA LEU A 108 -15.52 7.09 6.35
C LEU A 108 -16.84 6.94 5.59
N ALA A 109 -17.01 5.85 4.82
CA ALA A 109 -18.26 5.54 4.16
C ALA A 109 -19.41 5.41 5.16
N ARG A 110 -19.21 4.61 6.22
CA ARG A 110 -20.23 4.39 7.25
C ARG A 110 -20.65 5.69 7.93
N ARG A 111 -19.71 6.54 8.29
CA ARG A 111 -19.98 7.86 8.88
C ARG A 111 -20.87 8.70 7.95
N ILE A 112 -20.52 8.82 6.68
CA ILE A 112 -21.30 9.60 5.69
C ILE A 112 -22.70 9.05 5.53
N ILE A 113 -22.86 7.72 5.46
CA ILE A 113 -24.16 7.04 5.32
C ILE A 113 -25.05 7.34 6.54
N GLU A 114 -24.53 7.16 7.76
CA GLU A 114 -25.24 7.40 9.01
C GLU A 114 -25.64 8.88 9.18
N GLU A 115 -24.76 9.83 8.86
CA GLU A 115 -25.04 11.29 8.85
C GLU A 115 -26.14 11.68 7.86
N THR A 116 -26.36 10.87 6.84
CA THR A 116 -27.42 11.10 5.83
C THR A 116 -28.75 10.43 6.22
N GLY A 117 -28.76 9.70 7.35
CA GLY A 117 -29.92 8.96 7.85
C GLY A 117 -30.09 7.57 7.23
N GLY A 118 -29.03 7.06 6.55
CA GLY A 118 -29.04 5.76 5.90
C GLY A 118 -28.45 4.65 6.74
N SER A 119 -28.69 3.44 6.26
CA SER A 119 -27.99 2.22 6.72
C SER A 119 -27.85 1.28 5.55
N THR A 120 -26.75 0.56 5.48
CA THR A 120 -26.52 -0.49 4.51
C THR A 120 -25.79 -1.67 5.12
N LYS A 121 -26.02 -2.86 4.61
CA LYS A 121 -25.27 -4.07 4.96
C LYS A 121 -24.36 -4.52 3.85
N THR A 122 -24.37 -3.85 2.71
CA THR A 122 -23.68 -4.24 1.48
C THR A 122 -22.48 -3.35 1.21
N ALA A 123 -21.31 -3.97 0.98
CA ALA A 123 -20.18 -3.35 0.33
C ALA A 123 -20.20 -3.73 -1.16
N TRP A 124 -20.34 -2.72 -2.02
CA TRP A 124 -20.40 -2.86 -3.46
C TRP A 124 -19.08 -2.41 -4.11
N MET A 125 -18.36 -3.35 -4.71
CA MET A 125 -17.01 -3.16 -5.27
C MET A 125 -17.01 -3.51 -6.77
N GLY A 126 -17.85 -2.81 -7.53
CA GLY A 126 -18.22 -3.13 -8.91
C GLY A 126 -17.03 -3.41 -9.84
N ASP A 127 -16.17 -2.43 -10.06
CA ASP A 127 -15.07 -2.52 -11.03
C ASP A 127 -13.66 -2.66 -10.38
N VAL A 128 -13.57 -2.98 -9.12
CA VAL A 128 -12.30 -3.15 -8.40
C VAL A 128 -11.43 -4.23 -9.07
N PHE A 129 -10.15 -3.91 -9.34
CA PHE A 129 -9.26 -4.74 -10.16
C PHE A 129 -8.61 -5.90 -9.41
N GLY A 130 -8.70 -5.95 -8.10
CA GLY A 130 -8.18 -7.06 -7.31
C GLY A 130 -8.76 -7.11 -5.90
N GLN A 131 -8.84 -8.33 -5.35
CA GLN A 131 -9.46 -8.60 -4.06
C GLN A 131 -8.52 -9.42 -3.18
N ASN A 132 -8.16 -8.89 -1.99
CA ASN A 132 -7.34 -9.63 -1.03
C ASN A 132 -8.17 -10.60 -0.16
N ALA A 133 -7.51 -11.62 0.38
CA ALA A 133 -8.14 -12.67 1.17
C ALA A 133 -8.74 -12.20 2.52
N GLN A 134 -8.42 -11.00 2.99
CA GLN A 134 -8.96 -10.42 4.23
C GLN A 134 -10.16 -9.48 3.99
N THR A 135 -10.54 -9.25 2.75
CA THR A 135 -11.69 -8.39 2.40
C THR A 135 -12.96 -8.75 3.18
N PRO A 136 -13.35 -10.05 3.36
CA PRO A 136 -14.55 -10.37 4.15
C PRO A 136 -14.40 -10.01 5.65
N GLN A 137 -13.23 -10.19 6.25
CA GLN A 137 -13.00 -9.83 7.65
C GLN A 137 -13.05 -8.31 7.83
N ILE A 138 -12.36 -7.54 6.97
CA ILE A 138 -12.36 -6.07 7.00
C ILE A 138 -13.79 -5.54 6.85
N ALA A 139 -14.53 -6.03 5.87
CA ALA A 139 -15.92 -5.64 5.65
C ALA A 139 -16.81 -5.94 6.87
N ARG A 140 -16.70 -7.14 7.46
CA ARG A 140 -17.45 -7.53 8.66
C ARG A 140 -17.15 -6.58 9.83
N LEU A 141 -15.89 -6.31 10.10
CA LEU A 141 -15.46 -5.40 11.17
C LEU A 141 -15.92 -3.95 10.95
N CYS A 142 -16.18 -3.55 9.70
CA CYS A 142 -16.74 -2.26 9.32
C CYS A 142 -18.27 -2.28 9.18
N GLY A 143 -18.95 -3.35 9.66
CA GLY A 143 -20.41 -3.43 9.75
C GLY A 143 -21.11 -3.85 8.46
N TYR A 144 -20.41 -4.41 7.47
CA TYR A 144 -21.02 -5.01 6.30
C TYR A 144 -21.29 -6.51 6.52
N GLU A 145 -22.38 -7.01 5.95
CA GLU A 145 -22.79 -8.42 6.00
C GLU A 145 -22.70 -9.09 4.63
N TYR A 146 -22.70 -8.29 3.57
CA TYR A 146 -22.76 -8.73 2.18
C TYR A 146 -21.70 -8.04 1.34
N LEU A 147 -21.19 -8.76 0.32
CA LEU A 147 -20.20 -8.26 -0.63
C LEU A 147 -20.67 -8.44 -2.07
N GLN A 148 -20.38 -7.46 -2.91
CA GLN A 148 -20.47 -7.59 -4.36
C GLN A 148 -19.13 -7.21 -4.98
N PHE A 149 -18.68 -7.98 -5.98
CA PHE A 149 -17.55 -7.63 -6.85
C PHE A 149 -17.69 -8.31 -8.21
N SER A 150 -16.94 -7.86 -9.22
CA SER A 150 -17.12 -8.35 -10.59
C SER A 150 -15.95 -9.13 -11.14
N ARG A 151 -14.73 -8.93 -10.60
CA ARG A 151 -13.47 -9.41 -11.18
C ARG A 151 -12.69 -10.33 -10.24
N GLY A 152 -11.91 -11.27 -10.82
CA GLY A 152 -10.90 -12.07 -10.12
C GLY A 152 -11.35 -13.45 -9.65
N LEU A 153 -12.64 -13.77 -9.66
CA LEU A 153 -13.11 -15.11 -9.36
C LEU A 153 -12.94 -16.02 -10.58
N SER A 154 -12.22 -17.13 -10.42
CA SER A 154 -12.32 -18.21 -11.39
C SER A 154 -13.74 -18.80 -11.35
N ARG A 155 -14.45 -18.71 -12.47
CA ARG A 155 -15.85 -19.15 -12.57
C ARG A 155 -16.00 -20.66 -12.82
N GLU A 156 -14.90 -21.37 -12.94
CA GLU A 156 -14.94 -22.82 -13.16
C GLU A 156 -15.47 -23.52 -11.90
N GLY A 157 -16.68 -24.03 -11.98
CA GLY A 157 -17.37 -24.75 -10.89
C GLY A 157 -17.88 -23.87 -9.74
N VAL A 158 -17.77 -22.54 -9.82
CA VAL A 158 -18.25 -21.61 -8.78
C VAL A 158 -19.50 -20.86 -9.25
N LYS A 159 -20.59 -20.97 -8.47
CA LYS A 159 -21.81 -20.17 -8.70
C LYS A 159 -21.58 -18.70 -8.32
N PRO A 160 -22.28 -17.74 -8.97
CA PRO A 160 -22.13 -16.32 -8.68
C PRO A 160 -22.42 -15.92 -7.22
N VAL A 161 -23.28 -16.64 -6.52
CA VAL A 161 -23.60 -16.41 -5.11
C VAL A 161 -22.97 -17.50 -4.26
N PHE A 162 -22.13 -17.12 -3.31
CA PHE A 162 -21.36 -18.04 -2.45
C PHE A 162 -21.00 -17.35 -1.13
N PHE A 163 -20.47 -18.10 -0.17
CA PHE A 163 -19.82 -17.53 1.01
C PHE A 163 -18.32 -17.34 0.71
N TRP A 164 -17.86 -16.11 0.76
CA TRP A 164 -16.41 -15.86 0.71
C TRP A 164 -15.84 -15.90 2.13
N GLU A 165 -14.84 -16.76 2.33
CA GLU A 165 -14.20 -16.99 3.62
C GLU A 165 -12.82 -16.33 3.68
N ALA A 166 -12.62 -15.41 4.63
CA ALA A 166 -11.35 -14.77 4.93
C ALA A 166 -10.36 -15.71 5.62
N LEU A 167 -9.12 -15.23 5.82
CA LEU A 167 -8.04 -16.00 6.44
C LEU A 167 -8.35 -16.42 7.89
N ASP A 168 -9.11 -15.60 8.63
CA ASP A 168 -9.54 -15.89 10.01
C ASP A 168 -10.78 -16.79 10.12
N GLY A 169 -11.37 -17.18 8.97
CA GLY A 169 -12.59 -17.97 8.89
C GLY A 169 -13.88 -17.16 8.84
N THR A 170 -13.81 -15.82 8.87
CA THR A 170 -14.98 -14.94 8.69
C THR A 170 -15.60 -15.17 7.32
N ARG A 171 -16.92 -15.40 7.28
CA ARG A 171 -17.69 -15.62 6.05
C ARG A 171 -18.68 -14.52 5.79
N LEU A 172 -18.71 -14.01 4.55
CA LEU A 172 -19.73 -13.09 4.07
C LEU A 172 -20.45 -13.66 2.85
N LEU A 173 -21.76 -13.48 2.79
CA LEU A 173 -22.54 -13.78 1.60
C LEU A 173 -22.12 -12.82 0.49
N THR A 174 -21.69 -13.39 -0.64
CA THR A 174 -21.02 -12.67 -1.71
C THR A 174 -21.68 -12.97 -3.05
N TYR A 175 -21.81 -11.94 -3.87
CA TYR A 175 -22.19 -12.04 -5.28
C TYR A 175 -21.03 -11.60 -6.16
N CYS A 176 -20.56 -12.47 -7.04
CA CYS A 176 -19.60 -12.13 -8.09
C CYS A 176 -20.31 -12.09 -9.45
N GLY A 177 -20.52 -10.90 -9.97
CA GLY A 177 -21.22 -10.68 -11.23
C GLY A 177 -21.03 -9.29 -11.79
N GLU A 178 -21.62 -9.05 -12.95
CA GLU A 178 -21.52 -7.76 -13.63
C GLU A 178 -22.14 -6.62 -12.80
N TYR A 179 -21.45 -5.48 -12.69
CA TYR A 179 -21.94 -4.30 -11.99
C TYR A 179 -22.85 -3.41 -12.85
N GLY A 180 -22.66 -3.42 -14.18
CA GLY A 180 -23.43 -2.59 -15.14
C GLY A 180 -24.74 -3.23 -15.58
N GLY A 181 -24.81 -4.55 -15.65
CA GLY A 181 -26.00 -5.30 -16.00
C GLY A 181 -26.68 -4.85 -17.29
N VAL A 182 -27.91 -4.36 -17.20
CA VAL A 182 -28.68 -3.85 -18.33
C VAL A 182 -28.67 -2.33 -18.37
N GLN A 183 -28.26 -1.74 -19.49
CA GLN A 183 -28.37 -0.30 -19.72
C GLN A 183 -29.66 0.03 -20.47
N PHE A 184 -30.52 0.80 -19.85
CA PHE A 184 -31.77 1.25 -20.47
C PHE A 184 -31.58 2.45 -21.40
N THR A 185 -32.47 2.56 -22.40
CA THR A 185 -32.54 3.64 -23.38
C THR A 185 -33.86 4.38 -23.23
N GLN A 186 -34.07 5.40 -24.04
CA GLN A 186 -35.33 6.13 -24.09
C GLN A 186 -36.46 5.37 -24.84
N SER A 187 -36.22 4.11 -25.25
CA SER A 187 -37.23 3.26 -25.93
C SER A 187 -37.62 2.08 -25.05
N VAL A 188 -38.86 2.00 -24.65
CA VAL A 188 -39.41 0.88 -23.86
C VAL A 188 -39.26 -0.44 -24.63
N GLU A 189 -39.53 -0.46 -25.93
CA GLU A 189 -39.42 -1.63 -26.79
C GLU A 189 -37.99 -2.17 -26.85
N GLU A 190 -37.02 -1.26 -26.96
CA GLU A 190 -35.61 -1.62 -26.93
C GLU A 190 -35.21 -2.17 -25.56
N ASN A 191 -35.67 -1.56 -24.49
CA ASN A 191 -35.40 -1.99 -23.14
C ASN A 191 -35.98 -3.40 -22.87
N LEU A 192 -37.15 -3.70 -23.33
CA LEU A 192 -37.76 -5.05 -23.26
C LEU A 192 -36.90 -6.09 -24.01
N ARG A 193 -36.37 -5.73 -25.18
CA ARG A 193 -35.46 -6.60 -25.94
C ARG A 193 -34.16 -6.85 -25.16
N ARG A 194 -33.54 -5.83 -24.56
CA ARG A 194 -32.36 -5.93 -23.75
C ARG A 194 -32.57 -6.81 -22.51
N ILE A 195 -33.70 -6.68 -21.82
CA ILE A 195 -34.06 -7.56 -20.71
C ILE A 195 -34.16 -9.01 -21.18
N ARG A 196 -34.83 -9.30 -22.27
CA ARG A 196 -34.95 -10.67 -22.82
C ARG A 196 -33.60 -11.27 -23.14
N ALA A 197 -32.66 -10.49 -23.67
CA ALA A 197 -31.33 -10.96 -24.01
C ALA A 197 -30.48 -11.39 -22.77
N VAL A 198 -30.76 -10.85 -21.58
CA VAL A 198 -29.98 -11.16 -20.35
C VAL A 198 -30.71 -12.16 -19.42
N VAL A 199 -32.01 -12.38 -19.62
CA VAL A 199 -32.84 -13.20 -18.70
C VAL A 199 -32.32 -14.64 -18.59
N GLU A 200 -31.95 -15.31 -19.69
CA GLU A 200 -31.46 -16.69 -19.66
C GLU A 200 -30.19 -16.80 -18.83
N LYS A 201 -29.25 -15.85 -18.97
CA LYS A 201 -28.03 -15.77 -18.17
C LYS A 201 -28.34 -15.54 -16.70
N LEU A 202 -29.31 -14.67 -16.41
CA LEU A 202 -29.78 -14.39 -15.05
C LEU A 202 -30.38 -15.62 -14.38
N LEU A 203 -31.19 -16.39 -15.08
CA LEU A 203 -31.77 -17.65 -14.56
C LEU A 203 -30.68 -18.65 -14.21
N GLY A 204 -29.67 -18.79 -15.06
CA GLY A 204 -28.49 -19.66 -14.82
C GLY A 204 -27.64 -19.21 -13.62
N SER A 205 -27.68 -17.94 -13.28
CA SER A 205 -26.92 -17.35 -12.15
C SER A 205 -27.75 -17.17 -10.87
N SER A 206 -29.03 -17.54 -10.89
CA SER A 206 -29.93 -17.38 -9.75
C SER A 206 -29.51 -18.27 -8.55
N ALA A 207 -29.68 -17.74 -7.34
CA ALA A 207 -29.48 -18.46 -6.10
C ALA A 207 -30.78 -18.43 -5.27
N ALA A 208 -31.22 -19.57 -4.77
CA ALA A 208 -32.44 -19.68 -3.98
C ALA A 208 -33.70 -19.12 -4.68
N GLY A 209 -33.74 -19.11 -6.01
CA GLY A 209 -34.84 -18.51 -6.78
C GLY A 209 -34.82 -16.96 -6.79
N GLU A 210 -33.68 -16.34 -6.48
CA GLU A 210 -33.45 -14.90 -6.57
C GLU A 210 -32.36 -14.64 -7.60
N ALA A 211 -32.56 -13.62 -8.45
CA ALA A 211 -31.58 -13.18 -9.44
C ALA A 211 -31.35 -11.67 -9.31
N LEU A 212 -30.11 -11.23 -9.34
CA LEU A 212 -29.71 -9.81 -9.30
C LEU A 212 -29.51 -9.29 -10.71
N LEU A 213 -30.19 -8.19 -11.03
CA LEU A 213 -30.05 -7.47 -12.29
C LEU A 213 -29.68 -6.01 -11.97
N PRO A 214 -28.38 -5.63 -11.92
CA PRO A 214 -28.00 -4.24 -11.91
C PRO A 214 -28.46 -3.54 -13.18
N SER A 215 -28.80 -2.25 -13.08
CA SER A 215 -29.20 -1.47 -14.24
C SER A 215 -28.47 -0.14 -14.25
N GLY A 216 -27.46 -0.06 -15.10
CA GLY A 216 -26.59 1.11 -15.17
C GLY A 216 -25.33 0.82 -15.98
N GLY A 217 -24.21 1.20 -15.46
CA GLY A 217 -22.89 1.07 -16.08
C GLY A 217 -22.14 2.38 -16.00
N ASP A 218 -20.99 2.46 -16.66
CA ASP A 218 -20.10 3.62 -16.58
C ASP A 218 -20.82 4.90 -17.00
N TRP A 219 -21.01 5.81 -16.04
CA TRP A 219 -21.63 7.12 -16.26
C TRP A 219 -23.04 7.06 -16.87
N ALA A 220 -23.78 5.97 -16.63
CA ALA A 220 -25.13 5.81 -17.18
C ALA A 220 -26.09 6.83 -16.57
N VAL A 221 -26.79 7.58 -17.44
CA VAL A 221 -27.85 8.49 -17.02
C VAL A 221 -29.13 7.68 -16.85
N PRO A 222 -29.84 7.77 -15.71
CA PRO A 222 -31.11 7.11 -15.49
C PRO A 222 -32.13 7.52 -16.56
N THR A 223 -32.98 6.60 -17.02
CA THR A 223 -33.97 6.87 -18.06
C THR A 223 -35.39 6.95 -17.50
N GLN A 224 -36.12 8.00 -17.86
CA GLN A 224 -37.45 8.31 -17.34
C GLN A 224 -38.50 7.18 -17.59
N ASN A 225 -38.28 6.35 -18.61
CA ASN A 225 -39.18 5.23 -18.97
C ASN A 225 -38.82 3.89 -18.26
N THR A 226 -37.85 3.87 -17.37
CA THR A 226 -37.45 2.63 -16.61
C THR A 226 -38.67 2.06 -15.84
N PRO A 227 -39.45 2.84 -15.07
CA PRO A 227 -40.62 2.31 -14.38
C PRO A 227 -41.68 1.74 -15.32
N GLU A 228 -41.92 2.39 -16.47
CA GLU A 228 -42.84 1.90 -17.48
C GLU A 228 -42.38 0.59 -18.11
N THR A 229 -41.08 0.49 -18.42
CA THR A 229 -40.48 -0.75 -18.95
C THR A 229 -40.71 -1.92 -17.99
N VAL A 230 -40.50 -1.74 -16.68
CA VAL A 230 -40.71 -2.78 -15.67
C VAL A 230 -42.22 -3.16 -15.55
N ARG A 231 -43.11 -2.17 -15.54
CA ARG A 231 -44.55 -2.42 -15.49
C ARG A 231 -45.01 -3.25 -16.70
N ARG A 232 -44.57 -2.85 -17.89
CA ARG A 232 -44.92 -3.52 -19.16
C ARG A 232 -44.32 -4.94 -19.22
N TRP A 233 -43.06 -5.13 -18.81
CA TRP A 233 -42.47 -6.44 -18.67
C TRP A 233 -43.32 -7.36 -17.77
N ASN A 234 -43.74 -6.86 -16.63
CA ASN A 234 -44.52 -7.62 -15.65
C ASN A 234 -45.96 -7.95 -16.13
N GLN A 235 -46.49 -7.18 -17.06
CA GLN A 235 -47.77 -7.51 -17.71
C GLN A 235 -47.60 -8.64 -18.72
N GLU A 236 -46.52 -8.61 -19.50
CA GLU A 236 -46.32 -9.50 -20.65
C GLU A 236 -45.62 -10.82 -20.29
N ASN A 237 -44.97 -10.94 -19.14
CA ASN A 237 -44.11 -12.08 -18.80
C ASN A 237 -44.49 -12.73 -17.46
N VAL A 238 -44.24 -14.05 -17.33
CA VAL A 238 -44.43 -14.81 -16.09
C VAL A 238 -43.38 -14.46 -15.05
N LEU A 239 -42.11 -14.32 -15.50
CA LEU A 239 -40.99 -13.88 -14.68
C LEU A 239 -41.16 -12.42 -14.31
N LYS A 240 -41.24 -12.14 -13.01
CA LYS A 240 -41.44 -10.77 -12.49
C LYS A 240 -40.16 -10.09 -12.15
N ILE A 241 -40.05 -8.82 -12.53
CA ILE A 241 -38.99 -7.89 -12.17
C ILE A 241 -39.58 -6.88 -11.18
N PHE A 242 -38.86 -6.61 -10.10
CA PHE A 242 -39.26 -5.55 -9.16
C PHE A 242 -38.03 -4.71 -8.77
N PHE A 243 -38.26 -3.45 -8.51
CA PHE A 243 -37.22 -2.55 -8.00
C PHE A 243 -36.75 -3.01 -6.63
N SER A 244 -35.46 -3.02 -6.42
CA SER A 244 -34.84 -3.51 -5.20
C SER A 244 -33.57 -2.71 -4.91
N THR A 245 -32.99 -2.98 -3.77
CA THR A 245 -31.65 -2.52 -3.40
C THR A 245 -30.69 -3.71 -3.38
N ALA A 246 -29.38 -3.44 -3.33
CA ALA A 246 -28.39 -4.50 -3.21
C ALA A 246 -28.59 -5.30 -1.91
N THR A 247 -28.78 -4.62 -0.76
CA THR A 247 -29.09 -5.27 0.51
C THR A 247 -30.37 -6.09 0.44
N GLY A 248 -31.44 -5.58 -0.18
CA GLY A 248 -32.71 -6.32 -0.36
C GLY A 248 -32.56 -7.64 -1.11
N PHE A 249 -31.71 -7.69 -2.16
CA PHE A 249 -31.35 -8.93 -2.83
C PHE A 249 -30.67 -9.94 -1.89
N PHE A 250 -29.62 -9.50 -1.19
CA PHE A 250 -28.88 -10.39 -0.29
C PHE A 250 -29.73 -10.91 0.86
N GLU A 251 -30.57 -10.08 1.46
CA GLU A 251 -31.50 -10.49 2.52
C GLU A 251 -32.53 -11.53 2.02
N SER A 252 -32.98 -11.37 0.78
CA SER A 252 -33.90 -12.35 0.16
C SER A 252 -33.23 -13.70 -0.03
N VAL A 253 -31.98 -13.74 -0.46
CA VAL A 253 -31.20 -14.98 -0.57
C VAL A 253 -30.91 -15.59 0.82
N ALA A 254 -30.43 -14.79 1.76
CA ALA A 254 -30.08 -15.24 3.12
C ALA A 254 -31.26 -15.82 3.87
N GLY A 255 -32.45 -15.25 3.70
CA GLY A 255 -33.70 -15.71 4.33
C GLY A 255 -34.13 -17.13 3.94
N LYS A 256 -33.66 -17.65 2.79
CA LYS A 256 -34.07 -18.97 2.26
C LYS A 256 -33.21 -20.16 2.72
N LYS A 257 -32.17 -19.92 3.55
CA LYS A 257 -31.29 -20.94 4.14
C LYS A 257 -30.79 -22.01 3.15
N VAL A 258 -30.39 -21.60 1.95
CA VAL A 258 -29.88 -22.51 0.91
C VAL A 258 -28.42 -22.87 1.22
N GLY A 259 -28.03 -24.14 0.98
CA GLY A 259 -26.65 -24.60 1.08
C GLY A 259 -25.79 -23.99 -0.04
N LEU A 260 -25.13 -22.86 0.26
CA LEU A 260 -24.19 -22.21 -0.65
C LEU A 260 -22.78 -22.72 -0.40
N GLN A 261 -21.98 -22.82 -1.48
CA GLN A 261 -20.57 -23.20 -1.35
C GLN A 261 -19.77 -22.09 -0.65
N ALA A 262 -18.66 -22.47 0.00
CA ALA A 262 -17.69 -21.55 0.54
C ALA A 262 -16.44 -21.51 -0.36
N VAL A 263 -15.95 -20.29 -0.66
CA VAL A 263 -14.74 -20.04 -1.44
C VAL A 263 -13.73 -19.34 -0.53
N LYS A 264 -12.50 -19.84 -0.47
CA LYS A 264 -11.42 -19.31 0.36
C LYS A 264 -10.36 -18.63 -0.49
N GLY A 265 -9.60 -17.74 0.14
CA GLY A 265 -8.43 -17.09 -0.44
C GLY A 265 -8.75 -15.81 -1.17
N ASP A 266 -7.76 -15.31 -1.91
CA ASP A 266 -7.87 -14.07 -2.67
C ASP A 266 -8.41 -14.29 -4.08
N MET A 267 -8.91 -13.22 -4.71
CA MET A 267 -9.45 -13.24 -6.07
C MET A 267 -8.49 -12.55 -7.02
N ASN A 268 -7.33 -13.19 -7.24
CA ASN A 268 -6.18 -12.66 -7.99
C ASN A 268 -5.53 -13.77 -8.84
N PRO A 269 -4.72 -13.37 -9.86
CA PRO A 269 -4.51 -12.01 -10.36
C PRO A 269 -5.60 -11.56 -11.33
N VAL A 270 -5.77 -10.25 -11.50
CA VAL A 270 -6.72 -9.68 -12.47
C VAL A 270 -5.95 -8.92 -13.55
N MET A 271 -5.59 -7.67 -13.30
CA MET A 271 -4.90 -6.80 -14.25
C MET A 271 -3.44 -6.60 -13.82
N ARG A 272 -2.56 -7.54 -14.15
CA ARG A 272 -1.17 -7.58 -13.66
C ARG A 272 -0.34 -6.34 -13.99
N GLY A 273 -0.61 -5.67 -15.11
CA GLY A 273 0.10 -4.46 -15.51
C GLY A 273 -0.07 -3.31 -14.53
N THR A 274 -1.20 -3.26 -13.84
CA THR A 274 -1.52 -2.20 -12.88
C THR A 274 -0.58 -2.17 -11.68
N TYR A 275 0.10 -3.26 -11.35
CA TYR A 275 1.06 -3.31 -10.23
C TYR A 275 2.35 -2.53 -10.50
N SER A 276 2.67 -2.25 -11.78
CA SER A 276 3.89 -1.52 -12.17
C SER A 276 3.65 -0.33 -13.10
N SER A 277 2.44 -0.16 -13.65
CA SER A 277 2.08 1.03 -14.43
C SER A 277 2.09 2.29 -13.55
N ARG A 278 2.72 3.39 -14.01
CA ARG A 278 2.85 4.65 -13.26
C ARG A 278 3.32 4.40 -11.81
N ILE A 279 4.42 3.70 -11.69
CA ILE A 279 4.93 3.16 -10.42
C ILE A 279 5.08 4.23 -9.32
N ARG A 280 5.30 5.51 -9.68
CA ARG A 280 5.39 6.61 -8.72
C ARG A 280 4.15 6.74 -7.83
N LEU A 281 2.95 6.41 -8.34
CA LEU A 281 1.72 6.42 -7.53
C LEU A 281 1.79 5.39 -6.38
N LYS A 282 2.27 4.18 -6.67
CA LYS A 282 2.37 3.09 -5.69
C LYS A 282 3.41 3.40 -4.61
N ILE A 283 4.57 3.90 -5.04
CA ILE A 283 5.65 4.32 -4.14
C ILE A 283 5.16 5.44 -3.21
N ARG A 284 4.56 6.50 -3.78
CA ARG A 284 4.02 7.61 -2.99
C ARG A 284 2.89 7.18 -2.07
N ASN A 285 1.98 6.33 -2.54
CA ASN A 285 0.93 5.77 -1.71
C ASN A 285 1.51 5.12 -0.45
N ARG A 286 2.45 4.16 -0.59
CA ARG A 286 3.05 3.46 0.54
C ARG A 286 3.77 4.40 1.50
N GLN A 287 4.54 5.35 0.97
CA GLN A 287 5.24 6.36 1.77
C GLN A 287 4.26 7.20 2.61
N VAL A 288 3.22 7.73 1.99
CA VAL A 288 2.26 8.63 2.67
C VAL A 288 1.39 7.85 3.66
N GLU A 289 0.96 6.62 3.37
CA GLU A 289 0.27 5.75 4.34
C GLU A 289 1.10 5.56 5.61
N ASN A 290 2.39 5.26 5.46
CA ASN A 290 3.30 5.04 6.59
C ASN A 290 3.57 6.33 7.38
N LEU A 291 3.71 7.47 6.71
CA LEU A 291 3.86 8.77 7.37
C LEU A 291 2.61 9.18 8.14
N LEU A 292 1.43 9.02 7.56
CA LEU A 292 0.16 9.33 8.24
C LEU A 292 -0.08 8.45 9.46
N THR A 293 0.16 7.14 9.36
CA THR A 293 0.06 6.23 10.52
C THR A 293 1.08 6.56 11.60
N THR A 294 2.29 7.00 11.24
CA THR A 294 3.29 7.49 12.19
C THR A 294 2.86 8.79 12.86
N ALA A 295 2.31 9.75 12.08
CA ALA A 295 1.77 11.01 12.60
C ALA A 295 0.62 10.79 13.59
N GLU A 296 -0.30 9.85 13.27
CA GLU A 296 -1.39 9.47 14.18
C GLU A 296 -0.88 8.87 15.48
N LYS A 297 0.09 7.95 15.43
CA LYS A 297 0.69 7.32 16.61
C LYS A 297 1.36 8.35 17.52
N LEU A 298 2.20 9.20 16.94
CA LEU A 298 2.90 10.26 17.68
C LEU A 298 1.94 11.30 18.27
N SER A 299 1.00 11.80 17.48
CA SER A 299 0.04 12.79 17.97
C SER A 299 -0.92 12.18 19.02
N THR A 300 -1.26 10.89 18.93
CA THR A 300 -2.01 10.18 19.98
C THR A 300 -1.22 10.17 21.29
N ILE A 301 0.06 9.77 21.24
CA ILE A 301 0.95 9.79 22.41
C ILE A 301 1.00 11.19 23.02
N CYS A 302 1.27 12.21 22.20
CA CYS A 302 1.34 13.60 22.65
C CYS A 302 0.02 14.11 23.23
N SER A 303 -1.12 13.72 22.66
CA SER A 303 -2.42 14.14 23.13
C SER A 303 -2.77 13.58 24.52
N LEU A 304 -2.32 12.37 24.83
CA LEU A 304 -2.46 11.77 26.17
C LEU A 304 -1.57 12.48 27.22
N MET A 305 -0.59 13.26 26.79
CA MET A 305 0.24 14.13 27.62
C MET A 305 -0.21 15.60 27.58
N GLY A 306 -1.38 15.90 27.00
CA GLY A 306 -2.01 17.23 27.01
C GLY A 306 -1.83 18.07 25.74
N ALA A 307 -1.26 17.54 24.66
CA ALA A 307 -1.27 18.21 23.36
C ALA A 307 -2.65 18.13 22.70
N GLU A 308 -2.95 19.03 21.78
CA GLU A 308 -4.11 18.94 20.92
C GLU A 308 -3.92 17.83 19.88
N TYR A 309 -4.94 17.00 19.66
CA TYR A 309 -4.91 15.99 18.59
C TYR A 309 -5.35 16.61 17.27
N PRO A 310 -4.53 16.61 16.21
CA PRO A 310 -4.78 17.34 14.96
C PRO A 310 -5.76 16.59 14.04
N ARG A 311 -6.97 16.29 14.54
CA ARG A 311 -7.99 15.46 13.88
C ARG A 311 -8.29 15.93 12.47
N GLU A 312 -8.70 17.19 12.29
CA GLU A 312 -9.12 17.72 10.98
C GLU A 312 -8.01 17.62 9.93
N LYS A 313 -6.78 17.99 10.31
CA LYS A 313 -5.62 17.90 9.39
C LYS A 313 -5.33 16.47 8.95
N LEU A 314 -5.44 15.50 9.88
CA LEU A 314 -5.25 14.08 9.58
C LEU A 314 -6.38 13.53 8.70
N GLU A 315 -7.63 13.87 8.99
CA GLU A 315 -8.80 13.45 8.21
C GLU A 315 -8.73 13.99 6.77
N GLU A 316 -8.39 15.27 6.58
CA GLU A 316 -8.20 15.88 5.25
C GLU A 316 -7.04 15.22 4.45
N ALA A 317 -5.93 14.94 5.12
CA ALA A 317 -4.79 14.28 4.48
C ALA A 317 -5.13 12.83 4.11
N TRP A 318 -5.79 12.08 4.98
CA TRP A 318 -6.28 10.74 4.68
C TRP A 318 -7.32 10.74 3.55
N GLU A 319 -8.24 11.68 3.52
CA GLU A 319 -9.24 11.77 2.45
C GLU A 319 -8.59 11.90 1.07
N LYS A 320 -7.57 12.74 0.92
CA LYS A 320 -6.79 12.86 -0.34
C LYS A 320 -6.12 11.54 -0.73
N VAL A 321 -5.57 10.81 0.26
CA VAL A 321 -4.98 9.49 0.01
C VAL A 321 -6.05 8.49 -0.43
N LEU A 322 -7.21 8.46 0.23
CA LEU A 322 -8.32 7.56 -0.13
C LEU A 322 -8.87 7.86 -1.54
N LEU A 323 -9.00 9.14 -1.93
CA LEU A 323 -9.38 9.53 -3.28
C LEU A 323 -8.35 9.03 -4.31
N ASN A 324 -7.04 9.15 -4.01
CA ASN A 324 -5.98 8.64 -4.87
C ASN A 324 -5.94 7.10 -4.93
N GLN A 325 -6.55 6.41 -3.97
CA GLN A 325 -6.65 4.95 -3.95
C GLN A 325 -7.84 4.41 -4.76
N PHE A 326 -8.66 5.27 -5.35
CA PHE A 326 -9.64 4.85 -6.34
C PHE A 326 -8.97 3.98 -7.41
N HIS A 327 -9.65 2.89 -7.85
CA HIS A 327 -9.00 1.83 -8.62
C HIS A 327 -8.26 2.33 -9.87
N ASP A 328 -8.83 3.24 -10.67
CA ASP A 328 -8.15 3.77 -11.86
C ASP A 328 -6.98 4.71 -11.52
N VAL A 329 -7.01 5.39 -10.38
CA VAL A 329 -5.92 6.27 -9.97
C VAL A 329 -4.75 5.46 -9.44
N ILE A 330 -4.97 4.65 -8.39
CA ILE A 330 -3.86 3.89 -7.78
C ILE A 330 -3.29 2.84 -8.74
N CYS A 331 -4.10 2.22 -9.57
CA CYS A 331 -3.65 1.28 -10.59
C CYS A 331 -2.92 1.96 -11.75
N GLY A 332 -3.09 3.28 -11.92
CA GLY A 332 -2.39 4.07 -12.92
C GLY A 332 -3.00 4.01 -14.31
N SER A 333 -4.28 3.59 -14.42
CA SER A 333 -5.04 3.52 -15.68
C SER A 333 -5.66 4.85 -16.10
N CYS A 334 -5.60 5.88 -15.26
CA CYS A 334 -6.15 7.21 -15.53
C CYS A 334 -5.35 8.03 -16.55
N VAL A 335 -5.95 9.13 -17.05
CA VAL A 335 -5.29 10.10 -17.94
C VAL A 335 -4.21 10.93 -17.24
N ASP A 336 -3.34 11.60 -18.01
CA ASP A 336 -2.18 12.32 -17.50
C ASP A 336 -2.52 13.43 -16.48
N THR A 337 -3.59 14.17 -16.69
CA THR A 337 -4.04 15.23 -15.76
C THR A 337 -4.41 14.68 -14.38
N VAL A 338 -5.05 13.52 -14.34
CA VAL A 338 -5.39 12.81 -13.09
C VAL A 338 -4.13 12.31 -12.40
N PHE A 339 -3.19 11.75 -13.15
CA PHE A 339 -1.92 11.29 -12.62
C PHE A 339 -1.13 12.42 -11.94
N GLU A 340 -1.05 13.58 -12.56
CA GLU A 340 -0.39 14.77 -11.98
C GLU A 340 -1.10 15.26 -10.72
N GLN A 341 -2.42 15.37 -10.75
CA GLN A 341 -3.20 15.74 -9.58
C GLN A 341 -3.01 14.78 -8.42
N ALA A 342 -2.98 13.47 -8.70
CA ALA A 342 -2.75 12.47 -7.67
C ALA A 342 -1.37 12.62 -7.00
N LEU A 343 -0.32 12.86 -7.78
CA LEU A 343 1.02 13.13 -7.24
C LEU A 343 1.03 14.40 -6.37
N GLN A 344 0.30 15.45 -6.78
CA GLN A 344 0.15 16.67 -5.99
C GLN A 344 -0.56 16.38 -4.66
N TRP A 345 -1.66 15.63 -4.65
CA TRP A 345 -2.40 15.28 -3.43
C TRP A 345 -1.56 14.42 -2.47
N TYR A 346 -0.76 13.48 -3.00
CA TYR A 346 0.21 12.76 -2.16
C TYR A 346 1.24 13.70 -1.53
N ALA A 347 1.80 14.65 -2.30
CA ALA A 347 2.77 15.62 -1.79
C ALA A 347 2.14 16.55 -0.73
N GLU A 348 0.87 16.92 -0.85
CA GLU A 348 0.15 17.71 0.16
C GLU A 348 -0.04 16.91 1.46
N SER A 349 -0.48 15.64 1.36
CA SER A 349 -0.66 14.75 2.51
C SER A 349 0.67 14.45 3.21
N GLU A 350 1.74 14.25 2.44
CA GLU A 350 3.11 14.08 2.95
C GLU A 350 3.57 15.28 3.77
N ARG A 351 3.36 16.52 3.26
CA ARG A 351 3.71 17.75 3.99
C ARG A 351 2.93 17.86 5.31
N VAL A 352 1.64 17.54 5.32
CA VAL A 352 0.81 17.55 6.53
C VAL A 352 1.31 16.52 7.54
N ALA A 353 1.53 15.28 7.12
CA ALA A 353 2.02 14.21 7.99
C ALA A 353 3.40 14.52 8.58
N SER A 354 4.34 14.97 7.75
CA SER A 354 5.70 15.34 8.17
C SER A 354 5.66 16.46 9.20
N ARG A 355 4.84 17.48 8.98
CA ARG A 355 4.67 18.58 9.93
C ARG A 355 4.11 18.12 11.27
N ILE A 356 3.09 17.25 11.27
CA ILE A 356 2.52 16.69 12.51
C ILE A 356 3.57 15.85 13.25
N ILE A 357 4.38 15.06 12.54
CA ILE A 357 5.49 14.30 13.12
C ILE A 357 6.50 15.25 13.78
N ASP A 358 6.91 16.30 13.09
CA ASP A 358 7.88 17.27 13.59
C ASP A 358 7.37 18.02 14.82
N GLU A 359 6.12 18.52 14.79
CA GLU A 359 5.47 19.18 15.92
C GLU A 359 5.32 18.22 17.14
N SER A 360 4.99 16.96 16.87
CA SER A 360 4.86 15.93 17.92
C SER A 360 6.20 15.57 18.56
N LEU A 361 7.26 15.43 17.77
CA LEU A 361 8.61 15.18 18.29
C LEU A 361 9.13 16.37 19.11
N GLU A 362 8.86 17.60 18.69
CA GLU A 362 9.19 18.81 19.45
C GLU A 362 8.48 18.83 20.81
N TYR A 363 7.15 18.56 20.79
CA TYR A 363 6.35 18.49 22.00
C TYR A 363 6.83 17.40 22.96
N LEU A 364 7.18 16.21 22.41
CA LEU A 364 7.67 15.07 23.18
C LEU A 364 9.06 15.36 23.78
N SER A 365 9.97 15.93 22.98
CA SER A 365 11.36 16.22 23.40
C SER A 365 11.44 17.19 24.59
N ALA A 366 10.55 18.17 24.66
CA ALA A 366 10.45 19.09 25.81
C ALA A 366 10.08 18.39 27.14
N ARG A 367 9.60 17.14 27.08
CA ARG A 367 9.19 16.34 28.24
C ARG A 367 10.16 15.23 28.61
N ILE A 368 11.20 15.06 27.84
CA ILE A 368 12.22 14.01 28.04
C ILE A 368 13.44 14.59 28.77
N ASP A 369 13.96 13.87 29.77
CA ASP A 369 15.27 14.22 30.34
C ASP A 369 16.40 13.88 29.36
N SER A 370 16.82 14.88 28.61
CA SER A 370 17.96 14.84 27.70
C SER A 370 19.14 15.67 28.18
N SER A 371 19.13 16.11 29.46
CA SER A 371 20.10 17.06 30.02
C SER A 371 21.48 16.44 30.30
N ARG A 372 21.55 15.12 30.53
CA ARG A 372 22.73 14.46 31.11
C ARG A 372 23.92 14.27 30.15
N GLY A 373 23.70 14.27 28.83
CA GLY A 373 24.79 14.09 27.85
C GLY A 373 25.40 15.43 27.42
N GLU A 374 26.63 15.43 26.94
CA GLU A 374 27.25 16.60 26.31
C GLU A 374 26.92 16.66 24.81
N GLY A 375 26.95 17.88 24.23
CA GLY A 375 26.68 18.10 22.79
C GLY A 375 25.20 18.31 22.48
N ARG A 376 24.80 18.06 21.22
CA ARG A 376 23.42 18.20 20.74
C ARG A 376 22.62 16.93 21.06
N ALA A 377 21.43 17.06 21.64
CA ALA A 377 20.56 15.90 21.84
C ALA A 377 19.90 15.47 20.52
N ILE A 378 19.85 14.17 20.28
CA ILE A 378 19.16 13.52 19.16
C ILE A 378 18.06 12.64 19.75
N LEU A 379 16.82 12.93 19.41
CA LEU A 379 15.68 12.06 19.71
C LEU A 379 15.47 11.11 18.55
N VAL A 380 15.51 9.80 18.82
CA VAL A 380 15.23 8.74 17.83
C VAL A 380 13.96 8.01 18.24
N PHE A 381 12.96 8.03 17.37
CA PHE A 381 11.65 7.42 17.60
C PHE A 381 11.43 6.20 16.68
N ASN A 382 10.92 5.12 17.26
CA ASN A 382 10.49 3.90 16.58
C ASN A 382 8.95 3.87 16.45
N PRO A 383 8.37 3.97 15.25
CA PRO A 383 6.90 3.96 15.07
C PRO A 383 6.26 2.56 15.09
N LEU A 384 7.06 1.49 15.25
CA LEU A 384 6.60 0.10 15.21
C LEU A 384 6.37 -0.47 16.62
N GLY A 385 5.47 -1.43 16.75
CA GLY A 385 5.07 -2.05 18.02
C GLY A 385 6.01 -3.11 18.58
N PHE A 386 7.24 -3.19 18.10
CA PHE A 386 8.29 -4.11 18.56
C PHE A 386 9.65 -3.40 18.69
N ASP A 387 10.49 -3.90 19.59
CA ASP A 387 11.84 -3.39 19.74
C ASP A 387 12.66 -3.66 18.47
N ARG A 388 13.42 -2.68 18.00
CA ARG A 388 14.21 -2.85 16.78
C ARG A 388 15.60 -2.25 16.90
N ARG A 389 16.50 -2.86 16.16
CA ARG A 389 17.84 -2.34 15.90
C ARG A 389 17.95 -1.98 14.41
N ASP A 390 18.18 -0.71 14.11
CA ASP A 390 18.23 -0.26 12.73
C ASP A 390 19.11 0.98 12.54
N VAL A 391 19.40 1.32 11.28
CA VAL A 391 20.18 2.50 10.93
C VAL A 391 19.36 3.78 11.14
N VAL A 392 19.96 4.72 11.85
CA VAL A 392 19.51 6.12 11.93
C VAL A 392 20.23 6.90 10.85
N LYS A 393 19.49 7.75 10.12
CA LYS A 393 20.03 8.70 9.15
C LYS A 393 19.52 10.09 9.51
N LEU A 394 20.42 10.98 9.91
CA LEU A 394 20.08 12.33 10.35
C LEU A 394 20.87 13.34 9.54
N ARG A 395 20.20 14.20 8.78
CA ARG A 395 20.84 15.31 8.07
C ARG A 395 21.14 16.44 9.06
N VAL A 396 22.40 16.87 9.10
CA VAL A 396 22.89 17.88 10.04
C VAL A 396 23.66 18.95 9.29
N THR A 397 23.36 20.22 9.61
CA THR A 397 24.15 21.36 9.15
C THR A 397 25.15 21.75 10.24
N PHE A 398 26.42 21.77 9.90
CA PHE A 398 27.53 22.21 10.75
C PHE A 398 27.87 23.64 10.38
N VAL A 399 27.84 24.52 11.39
CA VAL A 399 28.08 25.96 11.23
C VAL A 399 29.45 26.39 11.81
N LYS A 400 30.20 25.46 12.38
CA LYS A 400 31.53 25.75 12.91
C LYS A 400 32.59 25.34 11.90
N PRO A 401 33.58 26.20 11.58
CA PRO A 401 34.73 25.83 10.78
C PRO A 401 35.50 24.68 11.44
N GLY A 402 36.05 23.77 10.64
CA GLY A 402 36.95 22.71 11.13
C GLY A 402 36.29 21.48 11.75
N VAL A 403 34.95 21.37 11.76
CA VAL A 403 34.27 20.11 12.13
C VAL A 403 34.53 19.09 11.03
N ARG A 404 35.27 18.01 11.33
CA ARG A 404 35.61 16.93 10.37
C ARG A 404 34.96 15.62 10.72
N ALA A 405 34.50 15.45 11.96
CA ALA A 405 33.86 14.25 12.46
C ALA A 405 32.85 14.59 13.53
N VAL A 406 32.05 13.62 13.88
CA VAL A 406 31.15 13.66 15.05
C VAL A 406 31.33 12.40 15.88
N ARG A 407 31.02 12.51 17.17
CA ARG A 407 30.91 11.39 18.10
C ARG A 407 29.48 11.32 18.57
N VAL A 408 28.90 10.13 18.65
CA VAL A 408 27.53 9.92 19.13
C VAL A 408 27.57 9.02 20.35
N PHE A 409 26.86 9.41 21.39
CA PHE A 409 26.76 8.68 22.66
C PHE A 409 25.29 8.32 22.90
N ASP A 410 25.05 7.13 23.42
CA ASP A 410 23.71 6.70 23.84
C ASP A 410 23.32 7.31 25.19
N ASP A 411 22.10 6.98 25.67
CA ASP A 411 21.53 7.44 26.94
C ASP A 411 22.30 6.95 28.19
N GLU A 412 23.15 5.93 28.06
CA GLU A 412 24.03 5.42 29.10
C GLU A 412 25.46 6.03 29.03
N GLY A 413 25.69 6.92 28.06
CA GLY A 413 27.00 7.55 27.84
C GLY A 413 27.98 6.67 27.05
N ARG A 414 27.55 5.56 26.46
CA ARG A 414 28.43 4.69 25.65
C ARG A 414 28.50 5.29 24.23
N GLU A 415 29.74 5.38 23.73
CA GLU A 415 29.96 5.83 22.36
C GLU A 415 29.50 4.77 21.36
N VAL A 416 28.74 5.19 20.34
CA VAL A 416 28.27 4.31 19.26
C VAL A 416 29.01 4.64 17.96
N PRO A 417 29.35 3.64 17.14
CA PRO A 417 30.00 3.88 15.85
C PRO A 417 29.14 4.80 14.98
N VAL A 418 29.76 5.80 14.37
CA VAL A 418 29.13 6.81 13.53
C VAL A 418 29.86 6.96 12.21
N GLN A 419 29.12 7.24 11.16
CA GLN A 419 29.64 7.49 9.80
C GLN A 419 28.98 8.72 9.22
N LEU A 420 29.76 9.59 8.58
CA LEU A 420 29.26 10.71 7.79
C LEU A 420 29.15 10.29 6.32
N ALA A 421 28.05 10.65 5.69
CA ALA A 421 27.77 10.38 4.30
C ALA A 421 27.13 11.61 3.63
N GLU A 422 27.06 11.61 2.28
CA GLU A 422 26.40 12.66 1.49
C GLU A 422 26.87 14.09 1.83
N GLU A 423 28.17 14.27 2.03
CA GLU A 423 28.73 15.54 2.45
C GLU A 423 28.63 16.59 1.33
N LYS A 424 28.09 17.76 1.66
CA LYS A 424 28.09 18.96 0.82
C LYS A 424 28.86 20.08 1.52
N TYR A 425 29.83 20.62 0.83
CA TYR A 425 30.55 21.83 1.25
C TYR A 425 30.03 23.01 0.42
N TYR A 426 29.57 24.04 1.09
CA TYR A 426 29.20 25.30 0.47
C TYR A 426 30.46 26.18 0.49
N GLY A 427 31.20 26.21 -0.62
CA GLY A 427 32.42 27.00 -0.77
C GLY A 427 32.14 28.50 -1.03
N GLU A 428 32.87 29.13 -1.93
CA GLU A 428 32.70 30.55 -2.28
C GLU A 428 31.35 30.88 -2.92
N GLU A 429 30.63 29.87 -3.49
CA GLU A 429 29.28 30.03 -4.00
C GLU A 429 28.25 29.49 -2.97
N PRO A 430 27.44 30.39 -2.36
CA PRO A 430 26.36 29.98 -1.49
C PRO A 430 25.30 29.16 -2.28
N PRO A 431 24.50 28.32 -1.60
CA PRO A 431 23.34 27.71 -2.22
C PRO A 431 22.47 28.75 -2.90
N PRO A 432 21.81 28.46 -4.04
CA PRO A 432 21.08 29.49 -4.84
C PRO A 432 19.98 30.25 -4.08
N HIS A 433 19.66 29.82 -2.87
CA HIS A 433 18.65 30.42 -1.99
C HIS A 433 19.25 31.17 -0.77
N LEU A 434 20.58 31.23 -0.62
CA LEU A 434 21.23 31.95 0.48
C LEU A 434 22.15 33.05 -0.06
N PRO A 435 22.08 34.30 0.43
CA PRO A 435 23.02 35.37 0.05
C PRO A 435 24.41 35.16 0.66
N VAL A 436 25.46 35.71 0.01
CA VAL A 436 26.89 35.52 0.35
C VAL A 436 27.25 35.97 1.79
N SER A 437 26.45 36.79 2.41
CA SER A 437 26.46 37.04 3.85
C SER A 437 25.05 37.32 4.33
N ALA A 438 24.53 36.51 5.22
CA ALA A 438 23.21 36.68 5.82
C ALA A 438 23.24 36.50 7.31
N GLU A 439 22.45 37.28 8.03
CA GLU A 439 21.86 36.79 9.28
C GLU A 439 20.87 35.69 8.91
N ILE A 440 21.29 34.48 9.12
CA ILE A 440 20.46 33.31 8.77
C ILE A 440 19.43 33.15 9.88
N GLU A 441 18.22 33.66 9.67
CA GLU A 441 17.04 33.11 10.31
C GLU A 441 16.77 31.76 9.67
N PHE A 442 17.02 30.70 10.40
CA PHE A 442 16.76 29.33 9.95
C PHE A 442 15.24 29.12 9.92
N ARG A 443 14.62 29.27 8.74
CA ARG A 443 13.24 28.88 8.48
C ARG A 443 13.19 27.44 7.99
N GLU A 444 12.28 26.69 8.56
CA GLU A 444 12.01 25.31 8.19
C GLU A 444 11.49 25.22 6.75
N GLU A 445 12.17 24.47 5.90
CA GLU A 445 11.59 23.87 4.69
C GLU A 445 11.38 22.37 4.94
N PRO A 446 10.31 21.76 4.41
CA PRO A 446 10.05 20.34 4.63
C PRO A 446 11.20 19.49 4.07
N ALA A 447 11.73 18.62 4.91
CA ALA A 447 12.75 17.66 4.53
C ALA A 447 12.18 16.59 3.60
N GLU A 448 13.02 16.00 2.74
CA GLU A 448 12.65 14.80 2.01
C GLU A 448 12.31 13.65 2.99
N PRO A 449 11.39 12.70 2.64
CA PRO A 449 11.01 11.60 3.53
C PRO A 449 12.20 10.81 4.03
N GLY A 450 12.30 10.65 5.36
CA GLY A 450 13.39 9.95 6.02
C GLY A 450 14.53 10.84 6.52
N TYR A 451 14.42 12.16 6.38
CA TYR A 451 15.40 13.14 6.90
C TYR A 451 14.70 14.18 7.76
N THR A 452 15.17 14.39 8.99
CA THR A 452 14.74 15.49 9.84
C THR A 452 15.79 16.59 9.88
N ARG A 453 15.36 17.84 9.71
CA ARG A 453 16.22 19.04 9.73
C ARG A 453 16.34 19.61 11.14
N VAL A 454 17.51 20.16 11.47
CA VAL A 454 17.76 20.81 12.74
C VAL A 454 17.54 22.28 12.68
N GLU A 455 17.09 22.86 13.77
CA GLU A 455 16.86 24.17 14.03
C GLU A 455 17.30 24.60 15.42
N LYS A 456 17.50 25.71 15.92
CA LYS A 456 17.54 27.06 15.86
C LYS A 456 17.71 27.82 17.24
N ASN A 457 18.00 28.95 17.25
CA ASN A 457 17.91 30.10 18.11
C ASN A 457 19.25 30.72 18.53
N SER A 458 19.94 31.27 17.54
CA SER A 458 20.80 32.46 17.74
C SER A 458 21.11 33.04 16.37
N SER A 459 20.77 34.28 16.12
CA SER A 459 21.28 35.04 14.98
C SER A 459 22.80 35.12 15.06
N ARG A 460 23.48 34.38 14.21
CA ARG A 460 24.93 34.49 14.04
C ARG A 460 25.23 34.72 12.58
N ARG A 461 26.07 35.71 12.27
CA ARG A 461 26.57 35.93 10.93
C ARG A 461 27.49 34.77 10.56
N VAL A 462 27.03 33.87 9.64
CA VAL A 462 27.79 32.74 9.13
C VAL A 462 28.13 33.02 7.68
N GLU A 463 29.39 32.93 7.30
CA GLU A 463 29.77 33.00 5.88
C GLU A 463 29.48 31.64 5.20
N ALA A 464 28.99 31.65 3.97
CA ALA A 464 28.61 30.46 3.23
C ALA A 464 29.72 29.42 3.14
N ARG A 465 30.98 29.88 3.09
CA ARG A 465 32.18 29.01 3.09
C ARG A 465 32.37 28.11 4.33
N ASP A 466 31.65 28.43 5.42
CA ASP A 466 31.77 27.73 6.71
C ASP A 466 30.64 26.70 6.90
N LEU A 467 29.72 26.64 5.94
CA LEU A 467 28.60 25.71 6.01
C LEU A 467 28.97 24.35 5.42
N ARG A 468 28.68 23.27 6.18
CA ARG A 468 28.80 21.89 5.74
C ARG A 468 27.52 21.14 6.12
N GLU A 469 26.93 20.45 5.18
CA GLU A 469 25.85 19.50 5.45
C GLU A 469 26.36 18.06 5.30
N ALA A 470 25.92 17.18 6.18
CA ALA A 470 26.19 15.75 6.06
C ALA A 470 25.05 14.92 6.67
N VAL A 471 24.90 13.68 6.21
CA VAL A 471 24.06 12.68 6.84
C VAL A 471 24.88 11.95 7.91
N VAL A 472 24.50 12.13 9.16
CA VAL A 472 25.05 11.40 10.30
C VAL A 472 24.34 10.04 10.38
N MET A 473 25.10 8.94 10.25
CA MET A 473 24.56 7.58 10.32
C MET A 473 25.12 6.84 11.53
N PHE A 474 24.26 6.13 12.25
CA PHE A 474 24.65 5.19 13.32
C PHE A 474 23.56 4.11 13.49
N ILE A 475 23.91 3.00 14.13
CA ILE A 475 22.93 1.94 14.46
C ILE A 475 22.35 2.23 15.84
N ALA A 476 21.02 2.24 15.95
CA ALA A 476 20.31 2.46 17.19
C ALA A 476 19.40 1.27 17.54
N GLU A 477 19.40 0.91 18.83
CA GLU A 477 18.38 0.05 19.41
C GLU A 477 17.32 0.93 20.06
N VAL A 478 16.09 0.88 19.55
CA VAL A 478 14.99 1.75 19.98
C VAL A 478 13.80 0.88 20.39
N PRO A 479 13.21 1.11 21.58
CA PRO A 479 12.11 0.29 22.06
C PRO A 479 10.84 0.44 21.22
N ALA A 480 9.95 -0.54 21.35
CA ALA A 480 8.66 -0.63 20.67
C ALA A 480 7.82 0.63 20.89
N LEU A 481 7.27 1.18 19.80
CA LEU A 481 6.48 2.43 19.80
C LEU A 481 7.00 3.39 20.87
N GLY A 482 8.26 3.77 20.72
CA GLY A 482 8.98 4.46 21.76
C GLY A 482 10.18 5.22 21.21
N TYR A 483 10.99 5.70 22.11
CA TYR A 483 12.14 6.53 21.73
C TYR A 483 13.39 6.19 22.56
N ARG A 484 14.53 6.66 22.06
CA ARG A 484 15.80 6.71 22.74
C ARG A 484 16.53 8.01 22.41
N VAL A 485 17.16 8.61 23.41
CA VAL A 485 17.96 9.83 23.29
C VAL A 485 19.41 9.46 23.03
N PHE A 486 20.03 10.18 22.10
CA PHE A 486 21.47 10.14 21.83
C PHE A 486 22.04 11.55 21.93
N HIS A 487 23.36 11.65 22.10
CA HIS A 487 24.05 12.96 22.16
C HIS A 487 25.16 13.00 21.14
N MET A 488 25.16 14.04 20.30
CA MET A 488 26.16 14.22 19.24
C MET A 488 27.12 15.34 19.62
N GLN A 489 28.42 15.05 19.58
CA GLN A 489 29.51 16.01 19.80
C GLN A 489 30.27 16.22 18.48
N GLU A 490 30.57 17.47 18.17
CA GLU A 490 31.40 17.83 17.03
C GLU A 490 32.88 17.57 17.37
N ALA A 491 33.63 17.00 16.40
CA ALA A 491 35.04 16.64 16.56
C ALA A 491 35.89 17.14 15.38
N SER A 492 37.15 17.47 15.64
CA SER A 492 38.10 17.93 14.62
C SER A 492 38.94 16.81 13.99
N GLY A 493 38.98 15.63 14.60
CA GLY A 493 39.75 14.47 14.15
C GLY A 493 38.88 13.28 13.81
N GLU A 494 39.27 12.49 12.80
CA GLU A 494 38.60 11.26 12.44
C GLU A 494 38.59 10.28 13.63
N GLN A 495 37.42 9.65 13.83
CA GLN A 495 37.24 8.59 14.80
C GLN A 495 37.36 7.24 14.10
N LYS A 496 38.12 6.29 14.72
CA LYS A 496 38.21 4.92 14.24
C LYS A 496 37.35 4.00 15.09
N TYR A 497 36.42 3.32 14.50
CA TYR A 497 35.58 2.33 15.16
C TYR A 497 35.92 0.93 14.64
N SER A 498 35.81 -0.06 15.51
CA SER A 498 35.80 -1.47 15.06
C SER A 498 34.47 -1.77 14.38
N SER A 499 34.53 -2.44 13.25
CA SER A 499 33.34 -2.86 12.50
C SER A 499 33.54 -4.27 11.94
N SER A 500 32.42 -4.99 11.78
CA SER A 500 32.43 -6.28 11.06
C SER A 500 32.42 -6.11 9.55
N LEU A 501 32.19 -4.90 9.05
CA LEU A 501 32.18 -4.59 7.63
C LEU A 501 33.56 -4.73 7.03
N ARG A 502 33.64 -5.39 5.88
CA ARG A 502 34.86 -5.54 5.08
C ARG A 502 34.52 -5.47 3.61
N VAL A 503 35.36 -4.73 2.87
CA VAL A 503 35.34 -4.71 1.41
C VAL A 503 36.72 -5.14 0.94
N SER A 504 36.81 -6.22 0.15
CA SER A 504 38.10 -6.73 -0.35
C SER A 504 37.94 -7.32 -1.73
N GLY A 505 38.50 -6.64 -2.75
CA GLY A 505 38.30 -7.02 -4.15
C GLY A 505 36.84 -7.00 -4.56
N ASN A 506 36.29 -8.16 -4.92
CA ASN A 506 34.89 -8.34 -5.30
C ASN A 506 34.02 -8.89 -4.14
N VAL A 507 34.47 -8.78 -2.89
CA VAL A 507 33.77 -9.30 -1.70
C VAL A 507 33.31 -8.13 -0.82
N LEU A 508 32.05 -8.17 -0.41
CA LEU A 508 31.43 -7.30 0.60
C LEU A 508 30.88 -8.20 1.70
N GLU A 509 31.30 -7.97 2.96
CA GLU A 509 30.83 -8.80 4.07
C GLU A 509 30.59 -8.01 5.36
N ASN A 510 29.74 -8.57 6.22
CA ASN A 510 29.56 -8.17 7.61
C ASN A 510 29.62 -9.39 8.53
N SER A 511 29.12 -9.29 9.79
CA SER A 511 29.06 -10.42 10.73
C SER A 511 28.15 -11.57 10.25
N PHE A 512 27.15 -11.31 9.42
CA PHE A 512 26.15 -12.28 8.99
C PHE A 512 26.38 -12.82 7.59
N HIS A 513 26.69 -11.96 6.63
CA HIS A 513 26.72 -12.33 5.22
C HIS A 513 28.08 -12.07 4.60
N ARG A 514 28.42 -12.95 3.64
CA ARG A 514 29.50 -12.76 2.69
C ARG A 514 28.90 -12.73 1.29
N ILE A 515 29.04 -11.57 0.60
CA ILE A 515 28.53 -11.32 -0.74
C ILE A 515 29.71 -11.27 -1.70
N VAL A 516 29.63 -12.02 -2.80
CA VAL A 516 30.67 -12.03 -3.86
C VAL A 516 30.04 -11.48 -5.15
N PHE A 517 30.70 -10.51 -5.77
CA PHE A 517 30.26 -9.92 -7.03
C PHE A 517 30.96 -10.59 -8.23
N ASN A 518 30.27 -10.62 -9.36
CA ASN A 518 30.84 -10.88 -10.68
C ASN A 518 31.46 -9.60 -11.27
N GLU A 519 32.28 -9.75 -12.31
CA GLU A 519 32.86 -8.61 -13.05
C GLU A 519 31.81 -7.76 -13.78
N ASP A 520 30.62 -8.32 -14.04
CA ASP A 520 29.46 -7.65 -14.63
C ASP A 520 28.60 -6.91 -13.61
N GLY A 521 29.03 -6.86 -12.34
CA GLY A 521 28.35 -6.17 -11.23
C GLY A 521 27.18 -6.93 -10.62
N THR A 522 26.79 -8.09 -11.13
CA THR A 522 25.79 -8.94 -10.49
C THR A 522 26.36 -9.68 -9.29
N ILE A 523 25.49 -10.19 -8.42
CA ILE A 523 25.91 -10.93 -7.23
C ILE A 523 25.99 -12.43 -7.58
N ARG A 524 27.18 -12.98 -7.43
CA ARG A 524 27.50 -14.39 -7.66
C ARG A 524 27.06 -15.29 -6.50
N SER A 525 27.23 -14.80 -5.27
CA SER A 525 27.06 -15.60 -4.07
C SER A 525 26.61 -14.73 -2.91
N ILE A 526 25.69 -15.24 -2.10
CA ILE A 526 25.29 -14.71 -0.78
C ILE A 526 25.32 -15.87 0.18
N VAL A 527 26.36 -15.93 1.01
CA VAL A 527 26.52 -16.97 2.03
C VAL A 527 26.21 -16.39 3.41
N ASP A 528 25.36 -17.08 4.16
CA ASP A 528 25.20 -16.86 5.59
C ASP A 528 26.40 -17.44 6.32
N LYS A 529 27.13 -16.62 7.08
CA LYS A 529 28.39 -16.99 7.72
C LYS A 529 28.21 -17.88 8.94
N GLU A 530 27.05 -17.90 9.55
CA GLU A 530 26.71 -18.73 10.71
C GLU A 530 26.36 -20.15 10.27
N THR A 531 25.56 -20.29 9.22
CA THR A 531 25.04 -21.59 8.77
C THR A 531 25.84 -22.20 7.62
N GLY A 532 26.61 -21.41 6.88
CA GLY A 532 27.29 -21.78 5.64
C GLY A 532 26.35 -21.94 4.44
N LEU A 533 25.06 -21.60 4.57
CA LEU A 533 24.09 -21.76 3.49
C LEU A 533 24.30 -20.73 2.38
N GLU A 534 24.32 -21.21 1.13
CA GLU A 534 24.33 -20.38 -0.08
C GLU A 534 22.89 -20.12 -0.54
N TYR A 535 22.58 -18.87 -0.87
CA TYR A 535 21.23 -18.44 -1.27
C TYR A 535 21.09 -18.14 -2.77
N VAL A 536 22.18 -17.88 -3.48
CA VAL A 536 22.18 -17.69 -4.93
C VAL A 536 22.29 -19.05 -5.64
N ASP A 537 21.53 -19.22 -6.70
CA ASP A 537 21.65 -20.40 -7.57
C ASP A 537 23.01 -20.45 -8.25
N GLN A 538 23.83 -21.47 -7.96
CA GLN A 538 25.18 -21.59 -8.51
C GLN A 538 25.17 -22.04 -10.00
N GLU A 539 24.04 -22.46 -10.54
CA GLU A 539 23.86 -22.65 -11.99
C GLU A 539 23.46 -21.35 -12.70
N LYS A 540 22.87 -20.40 -11.94
CA LYS A 540 22.45 -19.07 -12.40
C LYS A 540 23.02 -17.97 -11.47
N PRO A 541 24.37 -17.82 -11.36
CA PRO A 541 25.00 -17.01 -10.32
C PRO A 541 25.01 -15.52 -10.71
N PHE A 542 23.85 -14.90 -10.87
CA PHE A 542 23.68 -13.51 -11.31
C PHE A 542 22.53 -12.79 -10.59
N ALA A 543 22.49 -12.83 -9.25
CA ALA A 543 21.48 -12.10 -8.48
C ALA A 543 21.66 -10.57 -8.57
N ASN A 544 20.61 -9.81 -8.33
CA ASN A 544 20.49 -8.38 -8.57
C ASN A 544 20.68 -7.96 -10.04
N ASN A 545 20.37 -8.84 -10.96
CA ASN A 545 20.44 -8.59 -12.40
C ASN A 545 19.21 -7.81 -12.87
N LEU A 546 19.42 -6.71 -13.60
CA LEU A 546 18.31 -5.97 -14.21
C LEU A 546 17.92 -6.63 -15.54
N LEU A 547 16.62 -6.81 -15.71
CA LEU A 547 16.00 -7.34 -16.91
C LEU A 547 15.15 -6.24 -17.55
N LEU A 548 15.59 -5.77 -18.72
CA LEU A 548 14.81 -4.90 -19.61
C LEU A 548 14.08 -5.79 -20.63
N GLN A 549 12.77 -5.70 -20.68
CA GLN A 549 11.91 -6.51 -21.53
C GLN A 549 10.93 -5.61 -22.30
N ILE A 550 10.73 -5.89 -23.59
CA ILE A 550 9.69 -5.22 -24.38
C ILE A 550 8.32 -5.58 -23.82
N ASP A 551 7.48 -4.58 -23.68
CA ASP A 551 6.08 -4.72 -23.25
C ASP A 551 5.18 -3.91 -24.18
N ARG A 552 4.42 -4.62 -25.00
CA ARG A 552 3.46 -4.02 -25.95
C ARG A 552 2.04 -3.99 -25.43
N GLY A 553 1.88 -4.20 -24.12
CA GLY A 553 0.59 -4.10 -23.45
C GLY A 553 0.14 -2.65 -23.28
N ASP A 554 -0.95 -2.52 -22.55
CA ASP A 554 -1.55 -1.26 -22.11
C ASP A 554 -1.32 -1.03 -20.61
N LEU A 555 -1.93 -0.02 -20.03
CA LEU A 555 -1.80 0.28 -18.60
C LEU A 555 -2.31 -0.85 -17.69
N TYR A 556 -3.18 -1.71 -18.18
CA TYR A 556 -3.78 -2.84 -17.43
C TYR A 556 -3.05 -4.15 -17.65
N THR A 557 -2.63 -4.42 -18.88
CA THR A 557 -2.22 -5.74 -19.34
C THR A 557 -0.75 -5.75 -19.74
N ILE A 558 0.01 -6.66 -19.16
CA ILE A 558 1.39 -6.97 -19.60
C ILE A 558 1.30 -7.86 -20.83
N MET A 559 1.93 -7.45 -21.93
CA MET A 559 2.10 -8.25 -23.14
C MET A 559 3.59 -8.38 -23.49
N PRO A 560 4.31 -9.25 -22.75
CA PRO A 560 5.69 -9.54 -23.09
C PRO A 560 5.74 -10.36 -24.37
N MET A 561 6.66 -10.07 -25.24
CA MET A 561 6.97 -11.01 -26.31
C MET A 561 7.78 -12.16 -25.71
N LEU A 562 7.09 -13.27 -25.40
CA LEU A 562 7.62 -14.60 -25.05
C LEU A 562 8.87 -14.66 -24.12
N ASP A 563 8.77 -14.14 -22.90
CA ASP A 563 9.73 -14.48 -21.84
C ASP A 563 9.32 -15.82 -21.18
N PRO A 564 10.19 -16.85 -21.13
CA PRO A 564 9.87 -18.10 -20.44
C PRO A 564 9.67 -17.93 -18.93
N ARG A 565 10.17 -16.83 -18.34
CA ARG A 565 10.02 -16.49 -16.93
C ARG A 565 8.67 -15.84 -16.60
N ASP A 566 7.89 -15.47 -17.60
CA ASP A 566 6.51 -15.03 -17.40
C ASP A 566 5.56 -16.20 -17.60
N PRO A 567 4.78 -16.59 -16.59
CA PRO A 567 3.76 -17.62 -16.77
C PRO A 567 2.60 -17.06 -17.59
N LEU A 568 2.77 -17.01 -18.89
CA LEU A 568 1.61 -16.86 -19.78
C LEU A 568 0.71 -18.07 -19.60
N PRO A 569 -0.61 -17.90 -19.57
CA PRO A 569 -1.52 -19.02 -19.60
C PRO A 569 -1.15 -19.98 -20.74
N MET A 570 -1.10 -21.27 -20.48
CA MET A 570 -0.66 -22.31 -21.43
C MET A 570 -1.33 -22.18 -22.82
N LEU A 571 -2.62 -21.84 -22.84
CA LEU A 571 -3.39 -21.56 -24.06
C LEU A 571 -2.83 -20.38 -24.90
N VAL A 572 -2.29 -19.35 -24.24
CA VAL A 572 -1.71 -18.17 -24.93
C VAL A 572 -0.34 -18.54 -25.48
N ARG A 573 0.46 -19.31 -24.74
CA ARG A 573 1.76 -19.84 -25.24
C ARG A 573 1.58 -20.72 -26.47
N GLU A 574 0.61 -21.65 -26.44
CA GLU A 574 0.32 -22.52 -27.56
C GLU A 574 -0.14 -21.74 -28.81
N LYS A 575 -1.01 -20.75 -28.60
CA LYS A 575 -1.54 -19.91 -29.69
C LYS A 575 -0.46 -19.00 -30.30
N LEU A 576 0.42 -18.43 -29.48
CA LEU A 576 1.55 -17.62 -29.95
C LEU A 576 2.62 -18.51 -30.66
N ALA A 577 2.89 -19.70 -30.14
CA ALA A 577 3.76 -20.66 -30.77
C ALA A 577 3.21 -21.18 -32.12
N GLN A 578 1.88 -21.30 -32.22
CA GLN A 578 1.20 -21.64 -33.48
C GLN A 578 1.33 -20.49 -34.50
N LEU A 579 1.05 -19.24 -34.08
CA LEU A 579 1.20 -18.05 -34.92
C LEU A 579 2.67 -17.85 -35.38
N ALA A 580 3.63 -18.08 -34.49
CA ALA A 580 5.03 -18.00 -34.83
C ALA A 580 5.40 -19.00 -35.94
N ARG A 581 4.87 -20.21 -35.89
CA ARG A 581 5.05 -21.24 -36.93
C ARG A 581 4.33 -20.89 -38.24
N GLU A 582 3.09 -20.42 -38.19
CA GLU A 582 2.30 -20.01 -39.36
C GLU A 582 2.94 -18.86 -40.14
N PHE A 583 3.64 -17.94 -39.46
CA PHE A 583 4.29 -16.78 -40.09
C PHE A 583 5.79 -16.94 -40.26
N HIS A 584 6.34 -18.15 -40.08
CA HIS A 584 7.78 -18.44 -40.19
C HIS A 584 8.65 -17.50 -39.34
N LEU A 585 8.16 -17.13 -38.16
CA LEU A 585 8.86 -16.23 -37.23
C LEU A 585 9.88 -17.00 -36.35
N GLU A 586 10.11 -18.26 -36.61
CA GLU A 586 10.99 -19.17 -35.84
C GLU A 586 12.45 -18.68 -35.79
N ASP A 587 12.89 -17.97 -36.83
CA ASP A 587 14.24 -17.39 -36.94
C ASP A 587 14.36 -16.00 -36.30
N LEU A 588 13.21 -15.34 -35.97
CA LEU A 588 13.23 -14.14 -35.15
C LEU A 588 13.47 -14.58 -33.71
N LYS A 589 14.60 -14.11 -33.14
CA LYS A 589 14.79 -14.21 -31.67
C LYS A 589 13.69 -13.44 -30.98
N LEU A 590 12.55 -14.11 -30.76
CA LEU A 590 11.35 -13.54 -30.08
C LEU A 590 11.58 -13.20 -28.62
N TRP A 591 12.80 -13.46 -28.10
CA TRP A 591 13.25 -13.08 -26.75
C TRP A 591 13.69 -11.61 -26.75
N ASP A 592 12.71 -10.72 -26.68
CA ASP A 592 12.98 -9.29 -26.68
C ASP A 592 13.29 -8.80 -25.24
N TYR A 593 14.40 -9.27 -24.69
CA TYR A 593 14.91 -8.76 -23.43
C TYR A 593 16.44 -8.57 -23.46
N VAL A 594 16.91 -7.66 -22.61
CA VAL A 594 18.33 -7.42 -22.35
C VAL A 594 18.58 -7.50 -20.84
N GLU A 595 19.73 -8.01 -20.47
CA GLU A 595 20.13 -8.14 -19.07
C GLU A 595 21.32 -7.22 -18.78
N SER A 596 21.36 -6.63 -17.57
CA SER A 596 22.47 -5.75 -17.16
C SER A 596 23.82 -6.47 -17.13
N ARG A 597 23.82 -7.77 -16.84
CA ARG A 597 25.05 -8.61 -16.88
C ARG A 597 25.69 -8.72 -18.27
N ASN A 598 24.99 -8.39 -19.31
CA ASN A 598 25.49 -8.40 -20.69
C ASN A 598 25.93 -6.99 -21.15
N MET A 599 25.90 -6.01 -20.26
CA MET A 599 26.28 -4.61 -20.54
C MET A 599 27.61 -4.26 -19.88
N PRO A 600 28.39 -3.36 -20.46
CA PRO A 600 29.54 -2.79 -19.78
C PRO A 600 29.08 -2.03 -18.53
N VAL A 601 29.70 -2.32 -17.39
CA VAL A 601 29.42 -1.68 -16.11
C VAL A 601 30.68 -1.12 -15.46
N LYS A 602 30.49 -0.14 -14.59
CA LYS A 602 31.49 0.38 -13.66
C LYS A 602 31.12 -0.04 -12.26
N ILE A 603 32.04 -0.69 -11.55
CA ILE A 603 31.89 -1.10 -10.15
C ILE A 603 32.79 -0.24 -9.28
N GLU A 604 32.26 0.36 -8.23
CA GLU A 604 32.99 1.25 -7.33
C GLU A 604 32.59 1.00 -5.88
N VAL A 605 33.57 0.99 -4.98
CA VAL A 605 33.34 1.03 -3.55
C VAL A 605 33.16 2.50 -3.16
N LEU A 606 31.98 2.85 -2.63
CA LEU A 606 31.70 4.22 -2.20
C LEU A 606 31.96 4.44 -0.71
N GLU A 607 31.73 3.41 0.10
CA GLU A 607 31.83 3.46 1.56
C GLU A 607 32.30 2.10 2.09
N GLU A 608 33.16 2.12 3.11
CA GLU A 608 33.75 0.92 3.73
C GLU A 608 33.42 0.78 5.23
N GLY A 609 32.42 1.46 5.73
CA GLY A 609 32.04 1.45 7.13
C GLY A 609 32.43 2.73 7.87
N PRO A 610 32.32 2.79 9.22
CA PRO A 610 32.04 1.67 10.14
C PRO A 610 30.58 1.25 10.29
N VAL A 611 29.63 2.02 9.80
CA VAL A 611 28.19 1.77 9.95
C VAL A 611 27.61 1.10 8.73
N ARG A 612 28.02 1.57 7.55
CA ARG A 612 27.55 1.06 6.25
C ARG A 612 28.73 0.90 5.29
N ALA A 613 28.74 -0.21 4.56
CA ALA A 613 29.55 -0.37 3.38
C ALA A 613 28.67 -0.38 2.13
N THR A 614 29.12 0.28 1.06
CA THR A 614 28.33 0.47 -0.15
C THR A 614 29.15 0.18 -1.40
N VAL A 615 28.63 -0.72 -2.24
CA VAL A 615 29.13 -0.95 -3.61
C VAL A 615 28.15 -0.33 -4.59
N ARG A 616 28.67 0.43 -5.55
CA ARG A 616 27.92 1.01 -6.67
C ARG A 616 28.24 0.25 -7.95
N VAL A 617 27.18 -0.16 -8.64
CA VAL A 617 27.25 -0.69 -10.01
C VAL A 617 26.50 0.27 -10.91
N SER A 618 27.12 0.76 -11.98
CA SER A 618 26.48 1.68 -12.91
C SER A 618 26.77 1.30 -14.36
N GLY A 619 25.79 1.52 -15.23
CA GLY A 619 25.85 1.19 -16.65
C GLY A 619 24.65 1.71 -17.42
N VAL A 620 24.50 1.23 -18.65
CA VAL A 620 23.39 1.59 -19.51
C VAL A 620 22.83 0.31 -20.15
N LEU A 621 21.55 0.02 -19.86
CA LEU A 621 20.79 -0.98 -20.61
C LEU A 621 20.43 -0.40 -21.97
N ARG A 622 20.84 -1.06 -23.05
CA ARG A 622 20.54 -0.61 -24.41
C ARG A 622 19.84 -1.71 -25.18
N PHE A 623 18.75 -1.33 -25.80
CA PHE A 623 18.01 -2.21 -26.70
C PHE A 623 17.99 -1.61 -28.11
N TRP A 624 18.16 -2.43 -29.14
CA TRP A 624 18.35 -2.02 -30.56
C TRP A 624 17.18 -1.20 -31.13
N VAL A 625 15.98 -1.24 -30.52
CA VAL A 625 14.82 -0.44 -30.91
C VAL A 625 14.81 0.98 -30.32
N GLY A 626 15.96 1.52 -29.95
CA GLY A 626 16.08 2.92 -29.48
C GLY A 626 15.79 3.10 -28.00
N ILE A 627 15.71 2.03 -27.21
CA ILE A 627 15.55 2.13 -25.74
C ILE A 627 16.93 2.20 -25.09
N SER A 628 17.11 3.18 -24.21
CA SER A 628 18.35 3.38 -23.45
C SER A 628 18.02 3.78 -22.02
N ILE A 629 18.49 2.99 -21.04
CA ILE A 629 18.21 3.24 -19.62
C ILE A 629 19.52 3.31 -18.87
N ALA A 630 19.90 4.51 -18.45
CA ALA A 630 21.02 4.66 -17.52
C ALA A 630 20.58 4.11 -16.15
N PHE A 631 21.41 3.26 -15.55
CA PHE A 631 21.16 2.68 -14.26
C PHE A 631 22.30 2.85 -13.28
N THR A 632 21.97 2.96 -12.00
CA THR A 632 22.88 2.87 -10.88
C THR A 632 22.24 1.99 -9.83
N GLN A 633 22.94 0.93 -9.41
CA GLN A 633 22.54 0.10 -8.28
C GLN A 633 23.50 0.33 -7.12
N LEU A 634 22.96 0.67 -5.96
CA LEU A 634 23.70 0.77 -4.70
C LEU A 634 23.35 -0.45 -3.85
N ILE A 635 24.37 -1.18 -3.44
CA ILE A 635 24.24 -2.36 -2.59
C ILE A 635 24.84 -2.02 -1.23
N HIS A 636 24.02 -2.06 -0.18
CA HIS A 636 24.41 -1.66 1.16
C HIS A 636 24.41 -2.84 2.12
N LEU A 637 25.50 -2.98 2.86
CA LEU A 637 25.54 -3.78 4.08
C LEU A 637 25.78 -2.86 5.29
N TYR A 638 25.15 -3.22 6.40
CA TYR A 638 25.30 -2.50 7.67
C TYR A 638 25.99 -3.37 8.71
N ASP A 639 26.70 -2.73 9.64
CA ASP A 639 27.30 -3.42 10.76
C ASP A 639 26.23 -3.99 11.69
N GLY A 640 26.26 -5.31 11.90
CA GLY A 640 25.32 -5.99 12.79
C GLY A 640 23.86 -6.02 12.38
N LEU A 641 23.53 -5.86 11.07
CA LEU A 641 22.19 -6.09 10.51
C LEU A 641 22.21 -7.25 9.51
N LYS A 642 21.20 -8.15 9.59
CA LYS A 642 21.02 -9.27 8.64
C LYS A 642 20.51 -8.84 7.26
N ARG A 643 19.94 -7.63 7.14
CA ARG A 643 19.32 -7.11 5.92
C ARG A 643 20.37 -6.60 4.94
N ILE A 644 20.19 -6.95 3.65
CA ILE A 644 20.94 -6.42 2.52
C ILE A 644 20.02 -5.43 1.80
N ASP A 645 20.38 -4.14 1.79
CA ASP A 645 19.56 -3.09 1.18
C ASP A 645 20.05 -2.75 -0.23
N PHE A 646 19.14 -2.50 -1.12
CA PHE A 646 19.38 -2.10 -2.50
C PHE A 646 18.65 -0.78 -2.81
N GLU A 647 19.33 0.09 -3.54
CA GLU A 647 18.71 1.24 -4.18
C GLU A 647 19.07 1.22 -5.67
N THR A 648 18.08 1.03 -6.53
CA THR A 648 18.25 1.06 -8.00
C THR A 648 17.71 2.38 -8.53
N ARG A 649 18.58 3.17 -9.16
CA ARG A 649 18.22 4.41 -9.84
C ARG A 649 18.20 4.18 -11.33
N LEU A 650 17.12 4.62 -11.99
CA LEU A 650 16.95 4.50 -13.44
C LEU A 650 16.65 5.88 -14.05
N THR A 651 17.28 6.18 -15.17
CA THR A 651 16.89 7.31 -16.03
C THR A 651 16.52 6.73 -17.39
N PRO A 652 15.22 6.53 -17.65
CA PRO A 652 14.73 5.87 -18.84
C PRO A 652 14.69 6.80 -20.06
N SER A 653 14.98 6.25 -21.25
CA SER A 653 14.72 6.86 -22.55
C SER A 653 14.20 5.79 -23.48
N GLY A 654 13.12 6.09 -24.21
CA GLY A 654 12.38 5.14 -25.05
C GLY A 654 11.04 4.71 -24.44
N LYS A 655 10.31 3.86 -25.13
CA LYS A 655 8.89 3.55 -24.87
C LYS A 655 8.62 2.05 -25.02
N GLN A 656 7.54 1.57 -24.40
CA GLN A 656 6.99 0.20 -24.49
C GLN A 656 7.93 -0.90 -23.99
N TYR A 657 8.32 -0.80 -22.74
CA TYR A 657 9.13 -1.80 -22.05
C TYR A 657 8.81 -1.86 -20.57
N ARG A 658 9.34 -2.88 -19.91
CA ARG A 658 9.41 -2.95 -18.45
C ARG A 658 10.81 -3.30 -17.97
N VAL A 659 11.16 -2.84 -16.78
CA VAL A 659 12.40 -3.17 -16.08
C VAL A 659 12.08 -3.92 -14.81
N ARG A 660 12.73 -5.05 -14.60
CA ARG A 660 12.62 -5.89 -13.40
C ARG A 660 14.00 -6.15 -12.82
N VAL A 661 14.07 -6.45 -11.51
CA VAL A 661 15.28 -6.97 -10.88
C VAL A 661 15.08 -8.43 -10.50
N CYS A 662 16.06 -9.27 -10.78
CA CYS A 662 16.00 -10.73 -10.66
C CYS A 662 17.02 -11.26 -9.65
N PHE A 663 16.57 -12.22 -8.84
CA PHE A 663 17.35 -12.93 -7.82
C PHE A 663 17.19 -14.44 -7.99
N PRO A 664 18.03 -15.09 -8.84
CA PRO A 664 18.05 -16.55 -8.91
C PRO A 664 18.45 -17.15 -7.56
N THR A 665 17.60 -18.04 -7.01
CA THR A 665 17.78 -18.62 -5.69
C THR A 665 18.17 -20.09 -5.73
N SER A 666 18.92 -20.54 -4.74
CA SER A 666 19.25 -21.95 -4.53
C SER A 666 18.13 -22.76 -3.85
N ILE A 667 16.97 -22.14 -3.61
CA ILE A 667 15.77 -22.76 -3.05
C ILE A 667 15.14 -23.66 -4.12
N ARG A 668 14.68 -24.85 -3.72
CA ARG A 668 14.07 -25.82 -4.65
C ARG A 668 12.71 -26.28 -4.15
N ASN A 669 11.72 -26.26 -5.06
CA ASN A 669 10.32 -26.64 -4.75
C ASN A 669 9.77 -25.87 -3.54
N GLY A 670 10.17 -24.62 -3.39
CA GLY A 670 9.78 -23.79 -2.25
C GLY A 670 8.34 -23.32 -2.33
N LYS A 671 7.81 -22.92 -1.19
CA LYS A 671 6.52 -22.24 -1.07
C LYS A 671 6.70 -20.74 -1.24
N ILE A 672 5.78 -20.11 -1.97
CA ILE A 672 5.79 -18.66 -2.21
C ILE A 672 4.68 -18.04 -1.37
N ARG A 673 5.04 -17.24 -0.38
CA ARG A 673 4.11 -16.47 0.45
C ARG A 673 4.17 -14.99 0.08
N HIS A 674 3.02 -14.38 -0.13
CA HIS A 674 2.89 -12.96 -0.42
C HIS A 674 2.16 -12.28 0.74
N GLU A 675 2.70 -11.19 1.24
CA GLU A 675 1.96 -10.35 2.18
C GLU A 675 0.73 -9.76 1.51
N THR A 676 -0.38 -9.83 2.21
CA THR A 676 -1.67 -9.21 1.88
C THR A 676 -2.08 -8.29 3.05
N PRO A 677 -3.02 -7.35 2.88
CA PRO A 677 -3.52 -6.57 4.01
C PRO A 677 -3.88 -7.45 5.21
N PHE A 678 -3.25 -7.19 6.37
CA PHE A 678 -3.42 -7.93 7.63
C PHE A 678 -3.16 -9.45 7.57
N GLY A 679 -2.22 -9.90 6.75
CA GLY A 679 -1.88 -11.32 6.69
C GLY A 679 -0.99 -11.68 5.50
N HIS A 680 -0.98 -12.96 5.14
CA HIS A 680 -0.27 -13.46 3.98
C HIS A 680 -0.99 -14.66 3.36
N VAL A 681 -0.72 -14.90 2.08
CA VAL A 681 -1.28 -16.03 1.32
C VAL A 681 -0.19 -16.78 0.57
N GLU A 682 -0.34 -18.10 0.42
CA GLU A 682 0.47 -18.89 -0.51
C GLU A 682 -0.11 -18.72 -1.92
N ARG A 683 0.75 -18.46 -2.92
CA ARG A 683 0.34 -18.35 -4.33
C ARG A 683 1.27 -19.18 -5.22
N PRO A 684 0.77 -19.65 -6.38
CA PRO A 684 1.63 -20.31 -7.37
C PRO A 684 2.60 -19.33 -8.00
N GLU A 685 3.49 -19.83 -8.84
CA GLU A 685 4.36 -18.99 -9.67
C GLU A 685 3.56 -17.99 -10.50
N GLY A 686 4.07 -16.78 -10.65
CA GLY A 686 3.44 -15.69 -11.38
C GLY A 686 3.62 -14.32 -10.73
N GLU A 687 3.24 -13.27 -11.46
CA GLU A 687 3.25 -11.91 -10.93
C GLU A 687 1.97 -11.64 -10.14
N TYR A 688 2.14 -11.36 -8.85
CA TYR A 688 1.08 -11.10 -7.89
C TYR A 688 1.38 -9.85 -7.06
N PRO A 689 0.35 -9.20 -6.51
CA PRO A 689 0.56 -8.07 -5.61
C PRO A 689 1.09 -8.53 -4.26
N ALA A 690 2.06 -7.79 -3.71
CA ALA A 690 2.49 -7.92 -2.32
C ALA A 690 2.53 -6.56 -1.65
N GLN A 691 2.18 -6.50 -0.37
CA GLN A 691 2.20 -5.25 0.40
C GLN A 691 3.63 -4.76 0.61
N ASN A 692 4.43 -5.45 1.42
CA ASN A 692 5.80 -5.08 1.74
C ASN A 692 6.79 -6.22 1.50
N TRP A 693 6.36 -7.49 1.44
CA TRP A 693 7.27 -8.61 1.29
C TRP A 693 6.68 -9.81 0.56
N ILE A 694 7.58 -10.59 -0.04
CA ILE A 694 7.34 -11.98 -0.41
C ILE A 694 8.39 -12.86 0.26
N ASP A 695 8.01 -14.09 0.57
CA ASP A 695 8.87 -15.13 1.14
C ASP A 695 8.87 -16.34 0.21
N TYR A 696 10.04 -16.71 -0.25
CA TYR A 696 10.22 -17.95 -1.01
C TYR A 696 11.12 -18.89 -0.19
N SER A 697 10.60 -20.03 0.24
CA SER A 697 11.31 -20.92 1.17
C SER A 697 10.97 -22.39 0.96
N ASP A 698 11.97 -23.26 1.11
CA ASP A 698 11.86 -24.72 1.21
C ASP A 698 11.92 -25.19 2.68
N ASP A 699 12.24 -26.47 2.91
CA ASP A 699 12.33 -27.05 4.25
C ASP A 699 13.67 -26.74 4.98
N GLU A 700 14.68 -26.20 4.27
CA GLU A 700 16.00 -25.87 4.83
C GLU A 700 16.20 -24.39 5.02
N LYS A 701 15.83 -23.59 4.03
CA LYS A 701 16.15 -22.15 3.95
C LYS A 701 15.10 -21.35 3.20
N GLY A 702 15.21 -20.04 3.24
CA GLY A 702 14.37 -19.14 2.50
C GLY A 702 15.00 -17.77 2.26
N LEU A 703 14.36 -17.03 1.38
CA LEU A 703 14.69 -15.67 1.01
C LEU A 703 13.47 -14.79 1.15
N CYS A 704 13.51 -13.82 2.04
CA CYS A 704 12.49 -12.77 2.10
C CYS A 704 12.94 -11.59 1.23
N LEU A 705 12.13 -11.25 0.25
CA LEU A 705 12.33 -10.10 -0.62
C LEU A 705 11.36 -9.01 -0.18
N VAL A 706 11.90 -7.93 0.37
CA VAL A 706 11.12 -6.76 0.85
C VAL A 706 11.06 -5.71 -0.23
N ASN A 707 9.88 -5.21 -0.51
CA ASN A 707 9.64 -4.12 -1.44
C ASN A 707 9.23 -2.84 -0.69
N CYS A 708 9.56 -1.68 -1.25
CA CYS A 708 9.18 -0.37 -0.71
C CYS A 708 8.23 0.34 -1.68
N GLY A 709 6.97 -0.08 -1.69
CA GLY A 709 5.95 0.45 -2.60
C GLY A 709 6.04 -0.09 -4.03
N LEU A 710 6.57 -1.30 -4.20
CA LEU A 710 6.72 -2.02 -5.47
C LEU A 710 5.82 -3.27 -5.44
N PRO A 711 4.50 -3.14 -5.66
CA PRO A 711 3.56 -4.24 -5.44
C PRO A 711 3.70 -5.40 -6.41
N GLY A 712 4.29 -5.22 -7.62
CA GLY A 712 4.47 -6.29 -8.60
C GLY A 712 5.62 -7.22 -8.23
N ASN A 713 5.32 -8.40 -7.70
CA ASN A 713 6.30 -9.40 -7.28
C ASN A 713 6.04 -10.74 -7.95
N ASN A 714 7.10 -11.47 -8.26
CA ASN A 714 7.03 -12.73 -8.99
C ASN A 714 8.06 -13.73 -8.44
N VAL A 715 7.74 -15.01 -8.48
CA VAL A 715 8.71 -16.10 -8.42
C VAL A 715 8.41 -17.06 -9.55
N VAL A 716 9.41 -17.38 -10.35
CA VAL A 716 9.31 -18.35 -11.46
C VAL A 716 10.66 -19.03 -11.68
N ASP A 717 10.68 -20.34 -11.88
CA ASP A 717 11.90 -21.12 -12.06
C ASP A 717 12.95 -20.86 -10.97
N ASN A 718 12.54 -20.77 -9.72
CA ASN A 718 13.36 -20.42 -8.54
C ASN A 718 14.02 -19.02 -8.62
N VAL A 719 13.55 -18.13 -9.47
CA VAL A 719 13.99 -16.74 -9.56
C VAL A 719 12.95 -15.84 -8.89
N ALA A 720 13.34 -15.15 -7.83
CA ALA A 720 12.52 -14.10 -7.22
C ALA A 720 12.74 -12.78 -7.97
N ILE A 721 11.65 -12.07 -8.27
CA ILE A 721 11.64 -10.92 -9.18
C ILE A 721 10.77 -9.80 -8.61
N ILE A 722 11.25 -8.54 -8.69
CA ILE A 722 10.45 -7.33 -8.45
C ILE A 722 10.32 -6.56 -9.77
N SER A 723 9.11 -6.13 -10.10
CA SER A 723 8.85 -5.17 -11.17
C SER A 723 9.15 -3.75 -10.70
N LEU A 724 10.13 -3.08 -11.32
CA LEU A 724 10.58 -1.75 -10.96
C LEU A 724 9.85 -0.65 -11.73
N LEU A 725 9.87 -0.74 -13.06
CA LEU A 725 9.34 0.28 -13.95
C LEU A 725 8.63 -0.37 -15.13
N ARG A 726 7.54 0.23 -15.53
CA ARG A 726 6.82 -0.12 -16.74
C ARG A 726 6.54 1.13 -17.56
N SER A 727 7.05 1.18 -18.79
CA SER A 727 6.95 2.30 -19.73
C SER A 727 5.88 1.98 -20.77
N VAL A 728 4.63 2.17 -20.43
CA VAL A 728 3.46 1.97 -21.30
C VAL A 728 2.47 3.11 -21.09
N ALA A 729 1.77 3.49 -22.15
CA ALA A 729 0.88 4.66 -22.08
C ALA A 729 -0.47 4.46 -22.79
N PHE A 730 -0.70 3.26 -23.35
CA PHE A 730 -1.98 3.00 -23.98
C PHE A 730 -3.07 2.82 -22.93
N GLU A 731 -4.16 3.52 -23.06
CA GLU A 731 -5.40 3.37 -22.32
C GLU A 731 -6.56 3.12 -23.28
N TYR A 732 -7.75 2.80 -22.76
CA TYR A 732 -8.89 2.33 -23.56
C TYR A 732 -9.29 3.25 -24.72
N LYS A 733 -9.06 4.57 -24.63
CA LYS A 733 -9.49 5.57 -25.62
C LYS A 733 -8.36 6.38 -26.25
N GLY A 734 -7.11 6.13 -25.91
CA GLY A 734 -6.01 6.92 -26.43
C GLY A 734 -4.65 6.60 -25.85
N VAL A 735 -3.78 7.59 -25.85
CA VAL A 735 -2.43 7.50 -25.32
C VAL A 735 -2.22 8.54 -24.23
N SER A 736 -1.90 8.09 -23.04
CA SER A 736 -1.46 8.91 -21.92
C SER A 736 0.06 8.98 -21.90
N GLU A 737 0.65 10.00 -22.56
CA GLU A 737 2.09 10.06 -22.84
C GLU A 737 2.98 9.99 -21.60
N LYS A 738 2.53 10.54 -20.47
CA LYS A 738 3.26 10.44 -19.19
C LYS A 738 3.31 9.03 -18.60
N GLY A 739 2.50 8.10 -19.09
CA GLY A 739 2.59 6.70 -18.75
C GLY A 739 3.89 6.04 -19.24
N PHE A 740 4.55 6.61 -20.24
CA PHE A 740 5.86 6.14 -20.68
C PHE A 740 6.98 6.44 -19.68
N GLU A 741 6.78 7.36 -18.74
CA GLU A 741 7.78 7.78 -17.73
C GLU A 741 9.14 8.18 -18.35
N GLU A 742 9.15 8.57 -19.63
CA GLU A 742 10.34 8.87 -20.42
C GLU A 742 11.08 10.09 -19.86
N ASN A 743 12.40 9.98 -19.70
CA ASN A 743 13.31 10.98 -19.13
C ASN A 743 12.99 11.40 -17.68
N VAL A 744 12.19 10.61 -16.97
CA VAL A 744 11.90 10.84 -15.55
C VAL A 744 12.86 10.00 -14.70
N PRO A 745 13.70 10.60 -13.84
CA PRO A 745 14.54 9.84 -12.92
C PRO A 745 13.70 9.10 -11.87
N HIS A 746 14.02 7.83 -11.65
CA HIS A 746 13.39 6.98 -10.65
C HIS A 746 14.40 6.47 -9.64
N SER A 747 13.97 6.25 -8.39
CA SER A 747 14.71 5.53 -7.35
C SER A 747 13.83 4.48 -6.72
N PHE A 748 14.30 3.24 -6.72
CA PHE A 748 13.60 2.05 -6.22
C PHE A 748 14.37 1.47 -5.06
N LYS A 749 13.71 1.24 -3.92
CA LYS A 749 14.29 0.62 -2.72
C LYS A 749 13.69 -0.76 -2.49
N TYR A 750 14.54 -1.72 -2.17
CA TYR A 750 14.14 -3.09 -1.83
C TYR A 750 15.24 -3.74 -1.01
N SER A 751 14.92 -4.83 -0.32
CA SER A 751 15.89 -5.51 0.55
C SER A 751 15.77 -7.02 0.45
N LEU A 752 16.86 -7.73 0.72
CA LEU A 752 16.89 -9.19 0.89
C LEU A 752 17.20 -9.54 2.34
N ILE A 753 16.50 -10.54 2.86
CA ILE A 753 16.80 -11.18 4.15
C ILE A 753 16.89 -12.68 3.93
N PRO A 754 18.09 -13.22 3.72
CA PRO A 754 18.33 -14.66 3.73
C PRO A 754 18.09 -15.22 5.13
N PHE A 755 17.45 -16.40 5.25
CA PHE A 755 17.19 -17.01 6.53
C PHE A 755 17.24 -18.55 6.47
N LYS A 756 17.64 -19.18 7.58
CA LYS A 756 17.51 -20.63 7.78
C LYS A 756 16.08 -20.96 8.24
N LYS A 757 15.53 -22.06 7.77
CA LYS A 757 14.21 -22.51 8.22
C LYS A 757 14.20 -22.81 9.71
N GLY A 758 13.20 -22.27 10.42
CA GLY A 758 13.09 -22.38 11.87
C GLY A 758 13.93 -21.35 12.66
N ASP A 759 14.58 -20.39 12.00
CA ASP A 759 15.21 -19.25 12.69
C ASP A 759 14.15 -18.50 13.51
N PRO A 760 14.28 -18.44 14.87
CA PRO A 760 13.30 -17.78 15.72
C PRO A 760 13.26 -16.27 15.52
N ASP A 761 14.34 -15.68 15.01
CA ASP A 761 14.45 -14.25 14.73
C ASP A 761 13.82 -13.87 13.38
N TYR A 762 13.50 -14.86 12.54
CA TYR A 762 12.88 -14.59 11.24
C TYR A 762 11.38 -14.32 11.38
N GLN A 763 11.01 -13.07 11.12
CA GLN A 763 9.66 -12.54 11.26
C GLN A 763 9.35 -11.69 10.00
N PRO A 764 8.83 -12.26 8.91
CA PRO A 764 8.69 -11.54 7.63
C PRO A 764 7.84 -10.27 7.74
N TRP A 765 6.80 -10.27 8.59
CA TRP A 765 5.97 -9.08 8.83
C TRP A 765 6.74 -7.92 9.50
N ASN A 766 7.69 -8.21 10.40
CA ASN A 766 8.55 -7.20 11.01
C ASN A 766 9.61 -6.73 9.99
N HIS A 767 10.27 -7.67 9.33
CA HIS A 767 11.28 -7.36 8.32
C HIS A 767 10.73 -6.57 7.14
N GLY A 768 9.49 -6.84 6.71
CA GLY A 768 8.78 -6.05 5.70
C GLY A 768 8.47 -4.63 6.17
N ALA A 769 8.15 -4.47 7.45
CA ALA A 769 7.81 -3.17 8.03
C ALA A 769 9.04 -2.26 8.24
N GLU A 770 10.20 -2.81 8.59
CA GLU A 770 11.40 -2.03 8.95
C GLU A 770 11.87 -1.04 7.88
N PRO A 771 12.16 -1.42 6.63
CA PRO A 771 12.60 -0.47 5.61
C PRO A 771 11.48 0.44 5.09
N ASN A 772 10.23 0.04 5.29
CA ASN A 772 9.04 0.83 4.95
C ASN A 772 8.69 1.88 6.02
N ASN A 773 9.16 1.71 7.28
CA ASN A 773 8.94 2.63 8.40
C ASN A 773 10.28 2.90 9.08
N THR A 774 11.08 3.79 8.52
CA THR A 774 12.40 4.13 9.06
C THR A 774 12.32 4.71 10.47
N LEU A 775 13.39 4.58 11.28
CA LEU A 775 13.52 5.30 12.53
C LEU A 775 13.46 6.81 12.25
N VAL A 776 12.64 7.53 13.00
CA VAL A 776 12.49 9.00 12.87
C VAL A 776 13.46 9.67 13.83
N ALA A 777 14.41 10.43 13.31
CA ALA A 777 15.42 11.09 14.12
C ALA A 777 15.38 12.62 13.97
N LYS A 778 15.48 13.33 15.10
CA LYS A 778 15.52 14.79 15.13
C LYS A 778 16.53 15.26 16.15
N THR A 779 17.34 16.29 15.81
CA THR A 779 18.07 17.01 16.87
C THR A 779 17.08 17.92 17.59
N VAL A 780 17.20 17.94 18.91
CA VAL A 780 16.28 18.62 19.79
C VAL A 780 17.03 19.46 20.82
N SER A 781 16.34 20.46 21.35
CA SER A 781 16.85 21.24 22.50
C SER A 781 16.91 20.34 23.73
N LYS A 782 17.96 20.49 24.55
CA LYS A 782 18.07 19.77 25.81
C LYS A 782 16.97 20.19 26.79
N SER A 783 16.40 19.23 27.47
CA SER A 783 15.36 19.41 28.46
C SER A 783 15.63 18.52 29.68
N SER A 784 15.10 18.95 30.85
CA SER A 784 15.06 18.16 32.10
C SER A 784 13.63 17.71 32.39
N GLY A 785 12.94 17.20 31.37
CA GLY A 785 11.57 16.75 31.48
C GLY A 785 11.37 15.50 32.37
N PRO A 786 10.12 15.14 32.70
CA PRO A 786 9.84 14.03 33.62
C PRO A 786 9.99 12.63 33.00
N LEU A 787 10.05 12.52 31.66
CA LEU A 787 10.21 11.24 30.99
C LEU A 787 11.69 10.82 30.94
N PRO A 788 12.00 9.51 31.08
CA PRO A 788 13.37 9.02 31.00
C PRO A 788 13.94 9.15 29.57
N PRO A 789 15.27 9.08 29.39
CA PRO A 789 15.90 9.20 28.07
C PRO A 789 15.64 8.01 27.13
N ARG A 790 15.05 6.93 27.63
CA ARG A 790 14.61 5.76 26.86
C ARG A 790 13.26 5.30 27.39
N HIS A 791 12.27 5.14 26.50
CA HIS A 791 10.91 4.75 26.90
C HIS A 791 10.15 4.06 25.76
N SER A 792 9.28 3.10 26.13
CA SER A 792 8.30 2.46 25.24
C SER A 792 6.89 2.85 25.70
N PHE A 793 6.07 3.34 24.78
CA PHE A 793 4.67 3.68 25.09
C PHE A 793 3.73 2.50 24.92
N LEU A 794 4.01 1.63 23.96
CA LEU A 794 3.23 0.43 23.69
C LEU A 794 4.09 -0.65 23.03
N ARG A 795 3.93 -1.90 23.47
CA ARG A 795 4.56 -3.09 22.90
C ARG A 795 3.56 -4.23 22.80
N THR A 796 3.63 -4.98 21.72
CA THR A 796 2.80 -6.19 21.50
C THR A 796 3.63 -7.46 21.67
N GLU A 797 3.05 -8.49 22.28
CA GLU A 797 3.65 -9.82 22.48
C GLU A 797 2.64 -10.93 22.22
N PRO A 798 3.09 -12.06 21.60
CA PRO A 798 4.40 -12.28 20.97
C PRO A 798 4.59 -11.46 19.70
N SER A 799 5.76 -11.57 19.06
CA SER A 799 6.14 -10.84 17.84
C SER A 799 5.26 -11.07 16.62
N SER A 800 4.41 -12.13 16.62
CA SER A 800 3.38 -12.36 15.60
C SER A 800 2.15 -11.44 15.75
N ILE A 801 2.05 -10.70 16.85
CA ILE A 801 1.00 -9.70 17.05
C ILE A 801 1.52 -8.35 16.59
N VAL A 802 1.01 -7.88 15.47
CA VAL A 802 1.45 -6.63 14.84
C VAL A 802 0.55 -5.47 15.23
N LEU A 803 1.14 -4.37 15.71
CA LEU A 803 0.46 -3.10 15.92
C LEU A 803 0.27 -2.39 14.59
N SER A 804 -0.96 -2.31 14.10
CA SER A 804 -1.26 -1.61 12.85
C SER A 804 -1.59 -0.13 13.08
N SER A 805 -2.37 0.19 14.11
CA SER A 805 -2.88 1.55 14.35
C SER A 805 -2.91 1.92 15.84
N LEU A 806 -2.63 3.19 16.13
CA LEU A 806 -2.90 3.85 17.40
C LEU A 806 -3.46 5.24 17.10
N THR A 807 -4.73 5.47 17.44
CA THR A 807 -5.46 6.70 17.09
C THR A 807 -6.30 7.22 18.25
N ARG A 808 -6.78 8.47 18.11
CA ARG A 808 -7.75 9.09 19.03
C ARG A 808 -9.09 9.29 18.34
N GLU A 809 -10.15 8.75 18.91
CA GLU A 809 -11.52 8.96 18.45
C GLU A 809 -12.44 9.20 19.61
N ASP A 810 -13.25 10.27 19.56
CA ASP A 810 -14.24 10.66 20.56
C ASP A 810 -13.70 10.66 22.01
N GLY A 811 -12.47 11.15 22.18
CA GLY A 811 -11.81 11.19 23.48
C GLY A 811 -11.15 9.89 23.94
N HIS A 812 -11.34 8.79 23.20
CA HIS A 812 -10.77 7.47 23.50
C HIS A 812 -9.54 7.17 22.66
N THR A 813 -8.69 6.27 23.15
CA THR A 813 -7.54 5.74 22.40
C THR A 813 -7.92 4.39 21.81
N LEU A 814 -7.74 4.24 20.50
CA LEU A 814 -7.96 2.98 19.79
C LEU A 814 -6.62 2.35 19.41
N VAL A 815 -6.45 1.09 19.80
CA VAL A 815 -5.28 0.26 19.49
C VAL A 815 -5.75 -0.87 18.58
N ARG A 816 -5.26 -0.95 17.33
CA ARG A 816 -5.56 -2.06 16.44
C ARG A 816 -4.36 -2.94 16.26
N VAL A 817 -4.58 -4.24 16.44
CA VAL A 817 -3.58 -5.29 16.27
C VAL A 817 -4.12 -6.41 15.38
N TYR A 818 -3.21 -7.18 14.77
CA TYR A 818 -3.59 -8.40 14.05
C TYR A 818 -2.56 -9.50 14.28
N GLU A 819 -3.01 -10.74 14.17
CA GLU A 819 -2.14 -11.92 14.22
C GLU A 819 -1.58 -12.19 12.81
N ALA A 820 -0.25 -12.22 12.65
CA ALA A 820 0.41 -12.26 11.35
C ALA A 820 0.95 -13.64 10.94
N LYS A 821 1.04 -14.61 11.87
CA LYS A 821 1.66 -15.93 11.65
C LYS A 821 0.68 -16.97 11.10
N GLY A 822 -0.64 -16.74 11.28
CA GLY A 822 -1.68 -17.71 10.91
C GLY A 822 -1.92 -18.78 11.97
N VAL A 823 -1.72 -18.47 13.24
CA VAL A 823 -1.97 -19.39 14.36
C VAL A 823 -2.76 -18.69 15.48
N LYS A 824 -3.58 -19.47 16.19
CA LYS A 824 -4.29 -18.94 17.36
C LYS A 824 -3.27 -18.55 18.44
N THR A 825 -3.30 -17.27 18.87
CA THR A 825 -2.23 -16.68 19.70
C THR A 825 -2.79 -15.91 20.89
N PRO A 826 -2.34 -16.16 22.14
CA PRO A 826 -2.58 -15.26 23.25
C PRO A 826 -1.77 -13.97 23.04
N CYS A 827 -2.45 -12.83 23.14
CA CYS A 827 -1.86 -11.51 22.92
C CYS A 827 -1.76 -10.76 24.24
N ARG A 828 -0.60 -10.11 24.45
CA ARG A 828 -0.41 -9.10 25.49
C ARG A 828 -0.01 -7.78 24.83
N ILE A 829 -0.70 -6.72 25.21
CA ILE A 829 -0.35 -5.36 24.81
C ILE A 829 0.12 -4.65 26.09
N TRP A 830 1.39 -4.32 26.17
CA TRP A 830 1.97 -3.49 27.22
C TRP A 830 1.74 -2.03 26.85
N VAL A 831 1.13 -1.27 27.77
CA VAL A 831 0.73 0.13 27.53
C VAL A 831 1.12 0.96 28.74
N THR A 832 2.11 1.84 28.59
CA THR A 832 2.51 2.80 29.64
C THR A 832 1.72 4.12 29.55
N LEU A 833 0.88 4.27 28.51
CA LEU A 833 -0.03 5.39 28.37
C LEU A 833 -1.17 5.27 29.38
N PRO A 834 -1.70 6.38 29.90
CA PRO A 834 -2.75 6.33 30.93
C PRO A 834 -4.06 5.75 30.36
N PHE A 835 -4.59 4.71 31.02
CA PHE A 835 -5.92 4.18 30.79
C PHE A 835 -6.49 3.56 32.08
N LYS A 836 -7.81 3.47 32.18
CA LYS A 836 -8.50 2.87 33.35
C LYS A 836 -9.25 1.60 32.98
N ARG A 837 -9.66 1.46 31.73
CA ARG A 837 -10.46 0.33 31.23
C ARG A 837 -10.07 0.04 29.78
N ALA A 838 -10.17 -1.23 29.40
CA ALA A 838 -10.02 -1.66 28.01
C ALA A 838 -11.26 -2.47 27.57
N THR A 839 -11.70 -2.27 26.34
CA THR A 839 -12.86 -2.98 25.76
C THR A 839 -12.57 -3.30 24.29
N GLU A 840 -12.90 -4.52 23.85
CA GLU A 840 -12.83 -4.85 22.43
C GLU A 840 -13.96 -4.17 21.66
N VAL A 841 -13.61 -3.52 20.56
CA VAL A 841 -14.55 -2.83 19.66
C VAL A 841 -14.33 -3.26 18.21
N ASP A 842 -15.34 -3.09 17.37
CA ASP A 842 -15.19 -3.20 15.92
C ASP A 842 -14.52 -1.94 15.33
N CYS A 843 -14.35 -1.89 14.02
CA CYS A 843 -13.72 -0.73 13.36
C CYS A 843 -14.58 0.54 13.41
N LEU A 844 -15.85 0.43 13.78
CA LEU A 844 -16.78 1.55 13.98
C LEU A 844 -16.88 1.97 15.46
N ASN A 845 -15.94 1.55 16.30
CA ASN A 845 -15.88 1.85 17.73
C ASN A 845 -17.09 1.32 18.55
N ARG A 846 -17.78 0.26 18.06
CA ARG A 846 -18.90 -0.40 18.77
C ARG A 846 -18.40 -1.61 19.53
N GLU A 847 -18.87 -1.81 20.78
CA GLU A 847 -18.45 -2.93 21.63
C GLU A 847 -18.87 -4.29 21.03
N THR A 848 -17.92 -5.24 20.97
CA THR A 848 -18.16 -6.58 20.44
C THR A 848 -18.69 -7.55 21.49
N GLY A 849 -18.63 -7.18 22.77
CA GLY A 849 -18.97 -8.06 23.90
C GLY A 849 -17.90 -9.09 24.24
N SER A 850 -16.77 -9.11 23.55
CA SER A 850 -15.66 -10.01 23.84
C SER A 850 -14.94 -9.62 25.14
N ARG A 851 -14.45 -10.64 25.85
CA ARG A 851 -13.70 -10.42 27.10
C ARG A 851 -12.30 -9.89 26.82
N VAL A 852 -11.95 -8.78 27.45
CA VAL A 852 -10.61 -8.19 27.48
C VAL A 852 -10.19 -8.08 28.94
N GLU A 853 -9.03 -8.58 29.29
CA GLU A 853 -8.49 -8.45 30.65
C GLU A 853 -7.49 -7.29 30.68
N ALA A 854 -7.75 -6.31 31.51
CA ALA A 854 -6.90 -5.14 31.70
C ALA A 854 -6.41 -5.09 33.16
N LEU A 855 -5.10 -5.18 33.36
CA LEU A 855 -4.43 -5.17 34.66
C LEU A 855 -3.25 -4.20 34.60
N SER A 856 -3.33 -3.08 35.34
CA SER A 856 -2.27 -2.07 35.39
C SER A 856 -1.89 -1.57 33.98
N GLU A 857 -0.69 -1.92 33.52
CA GLU A 857 -0.14 -1.52 32.20
C GLU A 857 -0.29 -2.61 31.13
N THR A 858 -1.15 -3.62 31.33
CA THR A 858 -1.27 -4.75 30.42
C THR A 858 -2.70 -4.98 30.01
N VAL A 859 -2.90 -5.17 28.70
CA VAL A 859 -4.16 -5.60 28.12
C VAL A 859 -3.95 -6.99 27.52
N SER A 860 -4.71 -7.99 27.98
CA SER A 860 -4.62 -9.38 27.53
C SER A 860 -5.88 -9.80 26.78
N LEU A 861 -5.71 -10.41 25.62
CA LEU A 861 -6.78 -10.94 24.79
C LEU A 861 -6.24 -12.11 23.94
N GLU A 862 -7.12 -12.80 23.26
CA GLU A 862 -6.76 -13.92 22.37
C GLU A 862 -7.13 -13.56 20.93
N LEU A 863 -6.25 -13.81 19.97
CA LEU A 863 -6.53 -13.69 18.54
C LEU A 863 -6.52 -15.08 17.88
N ASN A 864 -7.49 -15.34 17.02
CA ASN A 864 -7.42 -16.46 16.11
C ASN A 864 -6.38 -16.21 15.01
N ALA A 865 -6.06 -17.22 14.20
CA ALA A 865 -5.20 -17.08 13.03
C ALA A 865 -5.65 -15.90 12.15
N PHE A 866 -4.75 -14.98 11.83
CA PHE A 866 -4.99 -13.79 10.99
C PHE A 866 -6.13 -12.87 11.45
N GLN A 867 -6.53 -12.95 12.71
CA GLN A 867 -7.62 -12.12 13.23
C GLN A 867 -7.13 -10.69 13.48
N ILE A 868 -7.99 -9.72 13.14
CA ILE A 868 -7.83 -8.29 13.42
C ILE A 868 -8.68 -7.95 14.64
N LYS A 869 -8.11 -7.24 15.62
CA LYS A 869 -8.85 -6.76 16.79
C LYS A 869 -8.51 -5.30 17.07
N THR A 870 -9.54 -4.56 17.49
CA THR A 870 -9.38 -3.18 17.97
C THR A 870 -9.75 -3.13 19.46
N VAL A 871 -8.88 -2.52 20.26
CA VAL A 871 -9.11 -2.30 21.70
C VAL A 871 -9.25 -0.81 21.93
N ARG A 872 -10.34 -0.42 22.57
CA ARG A 872 -10.59 0.94 23.06
C ARG A 872 -10.10 1.06 24.50
N LEU A 873 -9.22 2.02 24.73
CA LEU A 873 -8.69 2.40 26.04
C LEU A 873 -9.38 3.69 26.53
N TRP A 874 -9.82 3.67 27.80
CA TRP A 874 -10.57 4.77 28.42
C TRP A 874 -9.73 5.53 29.45
#